data_94c6c2b03c52144c6d790c7e1065d2b4
#
_entry.id   94c6c2b03c52144c6d790c7e1065d2b4
#
_cell.length_a   1.000
_cell.length_b   1.000
_cell.length_c   1.000
_cell.angle_alpha   90.00
_cell.angle_beta   90.00
_cell.angle_gamma   90.00
#
_symmetry.space_group_name_H-M   'P 1'
#
loop_
_entity.id
_entity.type
_entity.pdbx_description
1 polymer ?
#
loop_
_entity_poly.entity_id
_entity_poly.type
_entity_poly.pdbx_seq_one_letter_code
_entity_poly.pdbx_strand_id
1 'polypeptide(L)'
;MFNLEQAIKEWKRKLRKSPGYEDGDIEELESHLRDRIDALIESGESNEEAFNVASVEIGNVELVAKEFYKITTTKPFLDTSSGMNWGILSNFIKISRRNLFRNKLYASLNILGLVIGITSALFIYLFIQNELSYDTFHEKGDRIYKVHRVIERPEGSELVGITSNPFKAGLEAEFPNMIEMATTLGPGDGVVSINDQHFMEPRLYMTDENFFQVFTYPFISGNPKTALLEPYTVVLSKETAEKYFGNENPIGKSIIIDGEETFEVTGIFGQPEGAKSHVNFDLVVSIITFSDYDFYNQWGWNQVHTYALLSEGVELRDIEPQLPSFMDKYFGENMARLNRRIDLNLMPLDEVYFSNFLAFDWQVEHGDESVIYIFGIIAILIIVVAGVNFINLATARSVSRAKEVGVRKTLGAQRFVLFTQFMTEAFVMAFLAGLISFILVYFLLPPFEQLIGISISVNMFSPEILLMTVSLLLLTGFLAGVYPAIFLSSFKPIKALKEKISFGTSQVLIRKGLIIFQFAISSLLIIGVSLVNKQLDYISNKSLGFQPDQLLDISINNSTVRSNIPQILDQLKTISGIEEVSVMSGSPGGFFDNFSFSIENNDEVLTMNTLFIDDKFSEVFDLNMIAGRDFDKAYSTDSSSATIINQKAAEFLGWTYEEAIGKQIENKNLSNEGYRTIVGVVEDFHFASLHHQIEPLVVSMKSDYRNIVAKVSTENISGLLPQITETWNNFSPLYPIEYRFVNEQFAQLYESDTRQRKVFFAFSIIAIVIACLGLFGLATFNVEKRSKEMGIRKVLGATMSDLLLTFNKEVLSIISISFLIAVPITYFLAEEWLQNYAYHINNDLYSYILAGIVVIVLAIITVSYQTMIVAKANPVDSLKSE
;
A
#
# COMPACT_ATOMS: atom_id res chain seq x y z
N MET A 1 9.50 -89.70 -15.99
CA MET A 1 8.53 -89.17 -15.05
C MET A 1 8.30 -87.70 -15.39
N PHE A 2 7.09 -87.26 -15.67
CA PHE A 2 6.72 -85.88 -15.94
C PHE A 2 6.94 -85.00 -14.69
N ASN A 3 7.67 -83.88 -14.83
CA ASN A 3 7.92 -83.02 -13.69
C ASN A 3 7.02 -81.81 -13.81
N LEU A 4 5.95 -81.82 -13.00
CA LEU A 4 4.90 -80.77 -12.99
C LEU A 4 5.44 -79.38 -12.70
N GLU A 5 6.31 -79.23 -11.74
CA GLU A 5 6.88 -77.95 -11.38
C GLU A 5 7.76 -77.36 -12.49
N GLN A 6 8.44 -78.22 -13.25
CA GLN A 6 9.24 -77.78 -14.39
C GLN A 6 8.36 -77.36 -15.54
N ALA A 7 7.23 -78.04 -15.75
CA ALA A 7 6.24 -77.72 -16.79
C ALA A 7 5.55 -76.36 -16.50
N ILE A 8 5.21 -76.10 -15.23
CA ILE A 8 4.65 -74.81 -14.78
C ILE A 8 5.68 -73.68 -14.95
N LYS A 9 6.95 -73.93 -14.62
CA LYS A 9 8.04 -72.92 -14.83
C LYS A 9 8.25 -72.62 -16.31
N GLU A 10 8.18 -73.57 -17.21
CA GLU A 10 8.31 -73.32 -18.65
C GLU A 10 7.11 -72.59 -19.19
N TRP A 11 5.91 -72.93 -18.75
CA TRP A 11 4.70 -72.19 -19.10
C TRP A 11 4.74 -70.72 -18.66
N LYS A 12 5.14 -70.49 -17.41
CA LYS A 12 5.37 -69.14 -16.85
C LYS A 12 6.46 -68.36 -17.62
N ARG A 13 7.52 -69.02 -18.08
CA ARG A 13 8.57 -68.41 -18.91
C ARG A 13 8.09 -68.03 -20.30
N LYS A 14 7.11 -68.80 -20.89
CA LYS A 14 6.47 -68.45 -22.14
C LYS A 14 5.57 -67.19 -21.99
N LEU A 15 4.82 -67.09 -20.91
CA LEU A 15 4.00 -65.90 -20.58
C LEU A 15 4.87 -64.63 -20.42
N ARG A 16 5.99 -64.74 -19.71
CA ARG A 16 6.94 -63.64 -19.55
C ARG A 16 7.57 -63.12 -20.85
N LYS A 17 7.67 -63.98 -21.86
CA LYS A 17 8.19 -63.63 -23.18
C LYS A 17 7.11 -63.03 -24.11
N SER A 18 5.86 -63.13 -23.76
CA SER A 18 4.74 -62.63 -24.55
C SER A 18 4.47 -61.18 -24.19
N PRO A 19 4.48 -60.24 -25.14
CA PRO A 19 4.19 -58.83 -24.82
C PRO A 19 2.73 -58.66 -24.38
N GLY A 20 2.51 -57.96 -23.21
CA GLY A 20 1.16 -57.60 -22.73
C GLY A 20 0.81 -58.13 -21.33
N TYR A 21 1.65 -58.91 -20.69
CA TYR A 21 1.44 -59.35 -19.31
C TYR A 21 2.42 -58.65 -18.35
N GLU A 22 1.88 -58.11 -17.25
CA GLU A 22 2.67 -57.62 -16.10
C GLU A 22 2.95 -58.78 -15.12
N ASP A 23 4.01 -58.70 -14.31
CA ASP A 23 4.38 -59.78 -13.36
C ASP A 23 3.21 -60.15 -12.42
N GLY A 24 2.31 -59.20 -12.08
CA GLY A 24 1.09 -59.46 -11.30
C GLY A 24 0.05 -60.33 -12.00
N ASP A 25 -0.16 -60.14 -13.30
CA ASP A 25 -1.11 -60.91 -14.09
C ASP A 25 -0.62 -62.34 -14.27
N ILE A 26 0.73 -62.54 -14.38
CA ILE A 26 1.39 -63.83 -14.52
C ILE A 26 1.27 -64.65 -13.23
N GLU A 27 1.37 -63.97 -12.04
CA GLU A 27 1.18 -64.63 -10.77
C GLU A 27 -0.27 -65.05 -10.51
N GLU A 28 -1.26 -64.25 -10.97
CA GLU A 28 -2.66 -64.57 -10.89
C GLU A 28 -3.04 -65.75 -11.79
N LEU A 29 -2.56 -65.77 -13.05
CA LEU A 29 -2.75 -66.87 -13.98
C LEU A 29 -2.04 -68.18 -13.49
N GLU A 30 -0.86 -68.10 -12.90
CA GLU A 30 -0.19 -69.27 -12.26
C GLU A 30 -1.03 -69.79 -11.10
N SER A 31 -1.61 -68.94 -10.27
CA SER A 31 -2.50 -69.41 -9.19
C SER A 31 -3.68 -70.20 -9.73
N HIS A 32 -4.38 -69.61 -10.74
CA HIS A 32 -5.50 -70.32 -11.40
C HIS A 32 -5.11 -71.62 -12.05
N LEU A 33 -3.91 -71.67 -12.69
CA LEU A 33 -3.40 -72.89 -13.26
C LEU A 33 -3.19 -73.97 -12.21
N ARG A 34 -2.60 -73.63 -11.09
CA ARG A 34 -2.33 -74.56 -9.97
C ARG A 34 -3.63 -75.09 -9.39
N ASP A 35 -4.58 -74.19 -9.07
CA ASP A 35 -5.90 -74.55 -8.51
C ASP A 35 -6.66 -75.52 -9.44
N ARG A 36 -6.54 -75.35 -10.75
CA ARG A 36 -7.19 -76.21 -11.72
C ARG A 36 -6.48 -77.56 -11.88
N ILE A 37 -5.14 -77.59 -11.86
CA ILE A 37 -4.33 -78.82 -11.87
C ILE A 37 -4.66 -79.67 -10.65
N ASP A 38 -4.69 -79.09 -9.46
CA ASP A 38 -5.00 -79.77 -8.20
C ASP A 38 -6.41 -80.39 -8.26
N ALA A 39 -7.41 -79.67 -8.74
CA ALA A 39 -8.76 -80.16 -8.91
C ALA A 39 -8.83 -81.36 -9.87
N LEU A 40 -8.04 -81.40 -10.99
CA LEU A 40 -7.97 -82.48 -11.95
C LEU A 40 -7.22 -83.66 -11.37
N ILE A 41 -6.18 -83.52 -10.60
CA ILE A 41 -5.46 -84.57 -9.87
C ILE A 41 -6.38 -85.28 -8.86
N GLU A 42 -7.17 -84.47 -8.09
CA GLU A 42 -8.16 -84.99 -7.15
C GLU A 42 -9.27 -85.78 -7.87
N SER A 43 -9.59 -85.47 -9.10
CA SER A 43 -10.54 -86.27 -9.96
C SER A 43 -9.96 -87.53 -10.54
N GLY A 44 -8.63 -87.79 -10.32
CA GLY A 44 -7.99 -89.07 -10.73
C GLY A 44 -7.13 -88.99 -11.99
N GLU A 45 -6.90 -87.75 -12.54
CA GLU A 45 -6.04 -87.57 -13.72
C GLU A 45 -4.56 -87.66 -13.35
N SER A 46 -3.70 -88.06 -14.29
CA SER A 46 -2.25 -88.06 -14.11
C SER A 46 -1.70 -86.58 -14.09
N ASN A 47 -0.57 -86.36 -13.45
CA ASN A 47 0.08 -85.02 -13.41
C ASN A 47 0.33 -84.42 -14.80
N GLU A 48 0.56 -85.23 -15.83
CA GLU A 48 0.81 -84.82 -17.20
C GLU A 48 -0.50 -84.47 -17.91
N GLU A 49 -1.54 -85.25 -17.72
CA GLU A 49 -2.89 -85.00 -18.30
C GLU A 49 -3.53 -83.80 -17.64
N ALA A 50 -3.46 -83.66 -16.31
CA ALA A 50 -3.93 -82.51 -15.54
C ALA A 50 -3.29 -81.18 -15.97
N PHE A 51 -2.01 -81.15 -16.22
CA PHE A 51 -1.30 -79.97 -16.70
C PHE A 51 -1.70 -79.63 -18.13
N ASN A 52 -1.82 -80.62 -19.02
CA ASN A 52 -2.19 -80.42 -20.39
C ASN A 52 -3.67 -79.86 -20.52
N VAL A 53 -4.59 -80.46 -19.81
CA VAL A 53 -6.00 -79.99 -19.76
C VAL A 53 -6.09 -78.59 -19.22
N ALA A 54 -5.50 -78.34 -18.03
CA ALA A 54 -5.54 -76.99 -17.35
C ALA A 54 -4.88 -75.91 -18.20
N SER A 55 -3.77 -76.21 -18.87
CA SER A 55 -3.06 -75.22 -19.72
C SER A 55 -3.82 -74.87 -21.01
N VAL A 56 -4.64 -75.84 -21.55
CA VAL A 56 -5.53 -75.58 -22.69
C VAL A 56 -6.79 -74.80 -22.28
N GLU A 57 -7.38 -75.09 -21.10
CA GLU A 57 -8.53 -74.38 -20.54
C GLU A 57 -8.25 -72.96 -20.29
N ILE A 58 -7.06 -72.57 -19.83
CA ILE A 58 -6.62 -71.20 -19.66
C ILE A 58 -6.52 -70.48 -21.03
N GLY A 59 -6.44 -71.19 -22.11
CA GLY A 59 -6.42 -70.68 -23.48
C GLY A 59 -5.01 -70.55 -24.08
N ASN A 60 -5.00 -70.35 -25.41
CA ASN A 60 -3.75 -70.20 -26.16
C ASN A 60 -3.07 -68.86 -25.75
N VAL A 61 -1.89 -69.02 -25.11
CA VAL A 61 -1.10 -67.89 -24.58
C VAL A 61 -0.92 -66.77 -25.61
N GLU A 62 -0.76 -67.10 -26.91
CA GLU A 62 -0.56 -66.10 -27.95
C GLU A 62 -1.85 -65.34 -28.35
N LEU A 63 -3.00 -65.97 -28.27
CA LEU A 63 -4.31 -65.38 -28.57
C LEU A 63 -4.73 -64.46 -27.41
N VAL A 64 -4.57 -64.94 -26.17
CA VAL A 64 -4.86 -64.15 -24.96
C VAL A 64 -3.91 -62.98 -24.86
N ALA A 65 -2.61 -63.14 -25.15
CA ALA A 65 -1.65 -62.07 -25.20
C ALA A 65 -1.99 -61.02 -26.28
N LYS A 66 -2.50 -61.38 -27.43
CA LYS A 66 -2.97 -60.45 -28.47
C LYS A 66 -4.20 -59.65 -28.04
N GLU A 67 -5.12 -60.23 -27.34
CA GLU A 67 -6.30 -59.52 -26.79
C GLU A 67 -5.91 -58.63 -25.63
N PHE A 68 -5.05 -59.06 -24.71
CA PHE A 68 -4.48 -58.23 -23.64
C PHE A 68 -3.64 -57.08 -24.20
N TYR A 69 -2.83 -57.33 -25.23
CA TYR A 69 -2.06 -56.29 -25.91
C TYR A 69 -2.97 -55.26 -26.60
N LYS A 70 -4.11 -55.64 -27.17
CA LYS A 70 -5.13 -54.71 -27.67
C LYS A 70 -5.76 -53.89 -26.55
N ILE A 71 -5.96 -54.44 -25.38
CA ILE A 71 -6.55 -53.74 -24.23
C ILE A 71 -5.54 -52.82 -23.57
N THR A 72 -4.26 -53.22 -23.46
CA THR A 72 -3.18 -52.42 -22.85
C THR A 72 -2.56 -51.42 -23.82
N THR A 73 -2.63 -51.62 -25.12
CA THR A 73 -2.21 -50.66 -26.16
C THR A 73 -3.34 -49.75 -26.68
N THR A 74 -4.50 -49.70 -26.01
CA THR A 74 -5.29 -48.45 -26.07
C THR A 74 -4.40 -47.34 -25.53
N LYS A 75 -3.79 -46.60 -26.43
CA LYS A 75 -2.83 -45.53 -26.39
C LYS A 75 -2.68 -44.91 -25.00
N PRO A 76 -1.45 -44.79 -24.47
CA PRO A 76 -1.20 -43.90 -23.34
C PRO A 76 -1.67 -42.51 -23.78
N PHE A 77 -2.33 -41.81 -22.85
CA PHE A 77 -2.88 -40.46 -22.98
C PHE A 77 -1.81 -39.36 -23.29
N LEU A 78 -0.59 -39.79 -23.58
CA LEU A 78 0.58 -38.98 -23.95
C LEU A 78 1.07 -39.34 -25.36
N ASP A 79 0.15 -39.41 -26.34
CA ASP A 79 0.54 -39.22 -27.74
C ASP A 79 0.61 -37.70 -27.95
N THR A 80 1.83 -37.13 -27.89
CA THR A 80 2.15 -35.72 -28.05
C THR A 80 1.85 -35.14 -29.43
N SER A 81 1.05 -35.83 -30.23
CA SER A 81 0.67 -35.42 -31.59
C SER A 81 -0.84 -35.18 -31.83
N SER A 82 -1.69 -35.29 -30.77
CA SER A 82 -3.10 -34.91 -30.91
C SER A 82 -3.52 -34.05 -29.73
N GLY A 83 -3.83 -32.77 -30.01
CA GLY A 83 -4.23 -31.75 -29.05
C GLY A 83 -5.26 -32.22 -28.02
N MET A 84 -5.18 -31.62 -26.85
CA MET A 84 -6.06 -31.80 -25.66
C MET A 84 -7.48 -32.13 -26.12
N ASN A 85 -7.96 -33.35 -25.79
CA ASN A 85 -9.23 -33.88 -26.28
C ASN A 85 -10.39 -33.02 -25.75
N TRP A 86 -10.82 -32.01 -26.51
CA TRP A 86 -11.91 -31.08 -26.18
C TRP A 86 -13.17 -31.76 -25.66
N GLY A 87 -13.42 -33.01 -26.13
CA GLY A 87 -14.52 -33.83 -25.64
C GLY A 87 -14.43 -34.20 -24.17
N ILE A 88 -13.25 -34.53 -23.67
CA ILE A 88 -13.02 -34.85 -22.24
C ILE A 88 -13.15 -33.61 -21.38
N LEU A 89 -12.55 -32.51 -21.78
CA LEU A 89 -12.64 -31.22 -21.05
C LEU A 89 -14.10 -30.72 -21.01
N SER A 90 -14.80 -30.74 -22.12
CA SER A 90 -16.22 -30.38 -22.18
C SER A 90 -17.08 -31.26 -21.25
N ASN A 91 -16.76 -32.54 -21.15
CA ASN A 91 -17.45 -33.44 -20.22
C ASN A 91 -17.15 -33.12 -18.76
N PHE A 92 -15.89 -32.79 -18.42
CA PHE A 92 -15.52 -32.33 -17.06
C PHE A 92 -16.21 -31.01 -16.68
N ILE A 93 -16.32 -30.05 -17.60
CA ILE A 93 -17.08 -28.82 -17.39
C ILE A 93 -18.57 -29.09 -17.14
N LYS A 94 -19.19 -30.01 -17.91
CA LYS A 94 -20.59 -30.44 -17.70
C LYS A 94 -20.77 -31.06 -16.31
N ILE A 95 -19.86 -31.96 -15.92
CA ILE A 95 -19.88 -32.59 -14.58
C ILE A 95 -19.71 -31.54 -13.50
N SER A 96 -18.75 -30.60 -13.64
CA SER A 96 -18.52 -29.49 -12.69
C SER A 96 -19.79 -28.64 -12.53
N ARG A 97 -20.41 -28.22 -13.63
CA ARG A 97 -21.69 -27.47 -13.60
C ARG A 97 -22.78 -28.23 -12.84
N ARG A 98 -22.97 -29.51 -13.11
CA ARG A 98 -23.98 -30.36 -12.43
C ARG A 98 -23.68 -30.50 -10.95
N ASN A 99 -22.40 -30.58 -10.55
CA ASN A 99 -21.96 -30.63 -9.16
C ASN A 99 -22.23 -29.33 -8.41
N LEU A 100 -22.02 -28.18 -9.05
CA LEU A 100 -22.32 -26.86 -8.49
C LEU A 100 -23.81 -26.73 -8.13
N PHE A 101 -24.71 -27.07 -9.06
CA PHE A 101 -26.15 -26.96 -8.83
C PHE A 101 -26.69 -27.98 -7.82
N ARG A 102 -26.08 -29.17 -7.72
CA ARG A 102 -26.47 -30.21 -6.77
C ARG A 102 -26.04 -29.86 -5.33
N ASN A 103 -24.98 -29.10 -5.15
CA ASN A 103 -24.38 -28.83 -3.84
C ASN A 103 -24.24 -27.33 -3.60
N LYS A 104 -25.38 -26.65 -3.59
CA LYS A 104 -25.45 -25.17 -3.58
C LYS A 104 -24.69 -24.51 -2.44
N LEU A 105 -24.83 -24.97 -1.19
CA LEU A 105 -24.15 -24.37 -0.04
C LEU A 105 -22.63 -24.45 -0.16
N TYR A 106 -22.10 -25.63 -0.51
CA TYR A 106 -20.64 -25.80 -0.72
C TYR A 106 -20.12 -24.93 -1.84
N ALA A 107 -20.82 -24.91 -2.98
CA ALA A 107 -20.44 -24.10 -4.13
C ALA A 107 -20.48 -22.61 -3.78
N SER A 108 -21.55 -22.14 -3.13
CA SER A 108 -21.70 -20.73 -2.72
C SER A 108 -20.60 -20.28 -1.76
N LEU A 109 -20.28 -21.06 -0.72
CA LEU A 109 -19.23 -20.71 0.25
C LEU A 109 -17.84 -20.63 -0.40
N ASN A 110 -17.53 -21.57 -1.30
CA ASN A 110 -16.25 -21.54 -2.02
C ASN A 110 -16.17 -20.37 -3.00
N ILE A 111 -17.23 -20.16 -3.81
CA ILE A 111 -17.28 -19.05 -4.75
C ILE A 111 -17.23 -17.72 -4.00
N LEU A 112 -18.00 -17.52 -2.93
CA LEU A 112 -17.96 -16.29 -2.13
C LEU A 112 -16.58 -16.03 -1.51
N GLY A 113 -15.93 -17.05 -0.96
CA GLY A 113 -14.59 -16.92 -0.40
C GLY A 113 -13.55 -16.51 -1.47
N LEU A 114 -13.64 -17.11 -2.65
CA LEU A 114 -12.78 -16.74 -3.79
C LEU A 114 -13.13 -15.36 -4.36
N VAL A 115 -14.41 -15.00 -4.46
CA VAL A 115 -14.86 -13.66 -4.93
C VAL A 115 -14.30 -12.59 -4.02
N ILE A 116 -14.46 -12.72 -2.71
CA ILE A 116 -13.94 -11.74 -1.75
C ILE A 116 -12.41 -11.64 -1.89
N GLY A 117 -11.71 -12.79 -1.94
CA GLY A 117 -10.25 -12.80 -2.08
C GLY A 117 -9.74 -12.16 -3.37
N ILE A 118 -10.34 -12.51 -4.52
CA ILE A 118 -9.94 -11.98 -5.83
C ILE A 118 -10.30 -10.49 -5.95
N THR A 119 -11.49 -10.08 -5.49
CA THR A 119 -11.91 -8.66 -5.50
C THR A 119 -10.95 -7.80 -4.69
N SER A 120 -10.59 -8.25 -3.48
CA SER A 120 -9.63 -7.53 -2.62
C SER A 120 -8.25 -7.42 -3.26
N ALA A 121 -7.74 -8.52 -3.84
CA ALA A 121 -6.45 -8.51 -4.52
C ALA A 121 -6.45 -7.61 -5.77
N LEU A 122 -7.58 -7.53 -6.50
CA LEU A 122 -7.71 -6.61 -7.63
C LEU A 122 -7.74 -5.15 -7.17
N PHE A 123 -8.43 -4.80 -6.08
CA PHE A 123 -8.40 -3.45 -5.54
C PHE A 123 -6.99 -3.04 -5.09
N ILE A 124 -6.28 -3.93 -4.39
CA ILE A 124 -4.90 -3.67 -4.00
C ILE A 124 -4.00 -3.52 -5.23
N TYR A 125 -4.18 -4.35 -6.24
CA TYR A 125 -3.43 -4.24 -7.49
C TYR A 125 -3.69 -2.92 -8.21
N LEU A 126 -4.96 -2.49 -8.31
CA LEU A 126 -5.32 -1.20 -8.90
C LEU A 126 -4.68 -0.03 -8.14
N PHE A 127 -4.67 -0.09 -6.81
CA PHE A 127 -4.00 0.89 -5.97
C PHE A 127 -2.48 0.90 -6.24
N ILE A 128 -1.81 -0.25 -6.20
CA ILE A 128 -0.37 -0.37 -6.46
C ILE A 128 -0.03 0.12 -7.88
N GLN A 129 -0.83 -0.27 -8.88
CA GLN A 129 -0.65 0.18 -10.25
C GLN A 129 -0.78 1.69 -10.38
N ASN A 130 -1.73 2.29 -9.64
CA ASN A 130 -1.91 3.73 -9.57
C ASN A 130 -0.72 4.45 -8.95
N GLU A 131 -0.17 3.93 -7.84
CA GLU A 131 1.02 4.49 -7.19
C GLU A 131 2.29 4.36 -8.05
N LEU A 132 2.44 3.24 -8.77
CA LEU A 132 3.58 3.00 -9.66
C LEU A 132 3.44 3.68 -11.03
N SER A 133 2.31 4.34 -11.32
CA SER A 133 2.07 4.99 -12.61
C SER A 133 2.56 6.44 -12.69
N TYR A 134 3.01 7.02 -11.57
CA TYR A 134 3.51 8.38 -11.56
C TYR A 134 4.71 8.54 -12.51
N ASP A 135 4.69 9.60 -13.29
CA ASP A 135 5.73 10.03 -14.22
C ASP A 135 6.11 9.03 -15.33
N THR A 136 5.42 7.89 -15.42
CA THR A 136 5.72 6.85 -16.44
C THR A 136 5.38 7.24 -17.86
N PHE A 137 4.63 8.34 -18.07
CA PHE A 137 4.23 8.83 -19.38
C PHE A 137 5.29 9.69 -20.07
N HIS A 138 6.36 10.06 -19.37
CA HIS A 138 7.45 10.84 -19.95
C HIS A 138 8.35 9.97 -20.83
N GLU A 139 8.44 10.30 -22.12
CA GLU A 139 9.21 9.51 -23.13
C GLU A 139 10.69 9.37 -22.79
N LYS A 140 11.26 10.36 -22.08
CA LYS A 140 12.67 10.39 -21.65
C LYS A 140 12.83 10.08 -20.16
N GLY A 141 11.80 9.56 -19.51
CA GLY A 141 11.76 9.39 -18.05
C GLY A 141 12.96 8.64 -17.46
N ASP A 142 13.46 7.63 -18.19
CA ASP A 142 14.65 6.84 -17.84
C ASP A 142 15.97 7.62 -17.81
N ARG A 143 15.99 8.83 -18.39
CA ARG A 143 17.16 9.72 -18.44
C ARG A 143 16.97 11.04 -17.69
N ILE A 144 15.79 11.26 -17.10
CA ILE A 144 15.50 12.45 -16.29
C ILE A 144 15.86 12.16 -14.84
N TYR A 145 16.62 13.07 -14.25
CA TYR A 145 17.03 12.99 -12.85
C TYR A 145 16.72 14.29 -12.11
N LYS A 146 16.15 14.17 -10.92
CA LYS A 146 15.98 15.29 -9.98
C LYS A 146 17.31 15.57 -9.29
N VAL A 147 17.70 16.83 -9.27
CA VAL A 147 18.89 17.29 -8.58
C VAL A 147 18.51 17.66 -7.14
N HIS A 148 19.14 17.05 -6.15
CA HIS A 148 18.93 17.35 -4.75
C HIS A 148 20.25 17.54 -4.02
N ARG A 149 20.21 18.29 -2.91
CA ARG A 149 21.39 18.59 -2.10
C ARG A 149 21.48 17.66 -0.90
N VAL A 150 22.69 17.29 -0.53
CA VAL A 150 23.00 16.55 0.70
C VAL A 150 23.78 17.49 1.60
N ILE A 151 23.19 17.85 2.73
CA ILE A 151 23.80 18.74 3.70
C ILE A 151 24.31 17.89 4.86
N GLU A 152 25.63 17.81 5.00
CA GLU A 152 26.23 17.11 6.14
C GLU A 152 26.03 17.89 7.44
N ARG A 153 25.54 17.21 8.46
CA ARG A 153 25.36 17.75 9.82
C ARG A 153 26.03 16.84 10.84
N PRO A 154 26.37 17.32 12.05
CA PRO A 154 26.93 16.47 13.10
C PRO A 154 26.04 15.27 13.49
N GLU A 155 24.73 15.38 13.31
CA GLU A 155 23.72 14.37 13.67
C GLU A 155 23.38 13.41 12.50
N GLY A 156 23.92 13.66 11.30
CA GLY A 156 23.62 12.90 10.09
C GLY A 156 23.46 13.80 8.87
N SER A 157 23.22 13.21 7.70
CA SER A 157 23.02 13.98 6.46
C SER A 157 21.53 14.30 6.25
N GLU A 158 21.25 15.56 5.94
CA GLU A 158 19.92 16.01 5.52
C GLU A 158 19.84 16.07 4.00
N LEU A 159 18.80 15.46 3.41
CA LEU A 159 18.53 15.49 1.99
C LEU A 159 17.53 16.60 1.68
N VAL A 160 17.87 17.52 0.76
CA VAL A 160 17.07 18.72 0.47
C VAL A 160 16.66 18.73 -1.01
N GLY A 161 15.34 18.73 -1.27
CA GLY A 161 14.76 18.58 -2.61
C GLY A 161 14.84 19.82 -3.51
N ILE A 162 15.17 21.00 -2.95
CA ILE A 162 15.24 22.25 -3.70
C ILE A 162 16.70 22.69 -3.94
N THR A 163 16.86 23.45 -5.01
CA THR A 163 18.11 24.07 -5.44
C THR A 163 17.87 25.56 -5.76
N SER A 164 18.86 26.24 -6.30
CA SER A 164 18.72 27.60 -6.83
C SER A 164 18.78 27.61 -8.36
N ASN A 165 18.24 28.64 -8.99
CA ASN A 165 18.16 28.75 -10.44
C ASN A 165 19.54 28.61 -11.16
N PRO A 166 20.68 29.14 -10.65
CA PRO A 166 21.97 28.98 -11.28
C PRO A 166 22.50 27.55 -11.44
N PHE A 167 21.92 26.56 -10.72
CA PHE A 167 22.34 25.15 -10.89
C PHE A 167 22.13 24.65 -12.31
N LYS A 168 21.02 25.05 -12.99
CA LYS A 168 20.75 24.70 -14.39
C LYS A 168 21.94 25.05 -15.26
N ALA A 169 22.29 26.35 -15.33
CA ALA A 169 23.38 26.85 -16.18
C ALA A 169 24.74 26.28 -15.75
N GLY A 170 24.96 26.09 -14.45
CA GLY A 170 26.19 25.50 -13.93
C GLY A 170 26.36 24.05 -14.36
N LEU A 171 25.33 23.23 -14.25
CA LEU A 171 25.37 21.83 -14.66
C LEU A 171 25.58 21.66 -16.17
N GLU A 172 24.88 22.44 -16.99
CA GLU A 172 25.05 22.43 -18.45
C GLU A 172 26.47 22.88 -18.87
N ALA A 173 27.05 23.87 -18.18
CA ALA A 173 28.37 24.37 -18.47
C ALA A 173 29.52 23.42 -18.08
N GLU A 174 29.40 22.74 -16.94
CA GLU A 174 30.42 21.81 -16.43
C GLU A 174 30.34 20.41 -17.06
N PHE A 175 29.13 19.96 -17.43
CA PHE A 175 28.88 18.60 -17.92
C PHE A 175 28.30 18.57 -19.35
N PRO A 176 28.82 19.34 -20.35
CA PRO A 176 28.17 19.48 -21.66
C PRO A 176 28.07 18.19 -22.47
N ASN A 177 28.86 17.16 -22.12
CA ASN A 177 28.82 15.84 -22.78
C ASN A 177 28.00 14.79 -22.00
N MET A 178 27.59 15.11 -20.79
CA MET A 178 26.85 14.18 -19.89
C MET A 178 25.42 14.62 -19.67
N ILE A 179 25.18 15.93 -19.64
CA ILE A 179 23.85 16.53 -19.50
C ILE A 179 23.44 17.12 -20.84
N GLU A 180 22.38 16.59 -21.43
CA GLU A 180 21.79 17.07 -22.68
C GLU A 180 21.09 18.41 -22.47
N MET A 181 20.31 18.51 -21.39
CA MET A 181 19.57 19.70 -20.93
C MET A 181 19.37 19.65 -19.44
N ALA A 182 19.29 20.81 -18.81
CA ALA A 182 18.74 20.95 -17.46
C ALA A 182 17.55 21.92 -17.50
N THR A 183 16.64 21.79 -16.54
CA THR A 183 15.49 22.68 -16.38
C THR A 183 15.22 22.94 -14.91
N THR A 184 14.65 24.11 -14.63
CA THR A 184 14.21 24.51 -13.30
C THR A 184 12.69 24.65 -13.25
N LEU A 185 12.11 24.30 -12.13
CA LEU A 185 10.68 24.43 -11.85
C LEU A 185 10.52 25.08 -10.49
N GLY A 186 10.09 26.33 -10.47
CA GLY A 186 9.82 27.10 -9.24
C GLY A 186 8.35 27.03 -8.92
N PRO A 187 7.97 26.45 -7.75
CA PRO A 187 6.58 26.47 -7.31
C PRO A 187 6.16 27.89 -6.90
N GLY A 188 4.90 28.21 -7.15
CA GLY A 188 4.32 29.51 -6.81
C GLY A 188 2.79 29.42 -6.77
N ASP A 189 2.20 30.52 -6.42
CA ASP A 189 0.78 30.79 -6.44
C ASP A 189 0.57 32.22 -6.88
N GLY A 190 -0.65 32.59 -7.29
CA GLY A 190 -0.93 33.95 -7.70
C GLY A 190 -2.37 34.16 -8.14
N VAL A 191 -2.78 35.40 -8.23
CA VAL A 191 -4.11 35.77 -8.72
C VAL A 191 -4.04 36.11 -10.20
N VAL A 192 -4.74 35.31 -11.02
CA VAL A 192 -4.90 35.57 -12.46
C VAL A 192 -6.15 36.43 -12.69
N SER A 193 -5.99 37.56 -13.34
CA SER A 193 -7.06 38.50 -13.67
C SER A 193 -7.30 38.53 -15.16
N ILE A 194 -8.57 38.33 -15.55
CA ILE A 194 -9.04 38.33 -16.94
C ILE A 194 -10.43 39.02 -16.99
N ASN A 195 -10.57 40.13 -17.73
CA ASN A 195 -11.84 40.80 -17.93
C ASN A 195 -12.63 41.06 -16.63
N ASP A 196 -12.02 41.65 -15.64
CA ASP A 196 -12.58 41.92 -14.30
C ASP A 196 -12.95 40.69 -13.47
N GLN A 197 -12.56 39.48 -13.90
CA GLN A 197 -12.64 38.28 -13.10
C GLN A 197 -11.26 37.93 -12.52
N HIS A 198 -11.24 37.51 -11.26
CA HIS A 198 -10.02 37.17 -10.54
C HIS A 198 -10.08 35.71 -10.10
N PHE A 199 -9.00 34.94 -10.37
CA PHE A 199 -8.91 33.53 -10.06
C PHE A 199 -7.65 33.32 -9.23
N MET A 200 -7.78 32.78 -8.02
CA MET A 200 -6.64 32.29 -7.27
C MET A 200 -6.16 30.99 -7.86
N GLU A 201 -4.89 30.93 -8.24
CA GLU A 201 -4.26 29.78 -8.87
C GLU A 201 -3.12 29.26 -7.97
N PRO A 202 -3.38 28.25 -7.14
CA PRO A 202 -2.39 27.70 -6.21
C PRO A 202 -1.35 26.80 -6.89
N ARG A 203 -1.54 26.48 -8.17
CA ARG A 203 -0.63 25.64 -8.97
C ARG A 203 -0.07 26.43 -10.16
N LEU A 204 0.38 27.64 -9.87
CA LEU A 204 1.17 28.45 -10.79
C LEU A 204 2.66 28.11 -10.57
N TYR A 205 3.38 27.84 -11.65
CA TYR A 205 4.81 27.58 -11.58
C TYR A 205 5.57 28.49 -12.51
N MET A 206 6.82 28.77 -12.17
CA MET A 206 7.77 29.41 -13.08
C MET A 206 8.78 28.38 -13.59
N THR A 207 9.05 28.41 -14.90
CA THR A 207 10.03 27.48 -15.50
C THR A 207 10.70 28.09 -16.72
N ASP A 208 11.73 27.40 -17.21
CA ASP A 208 12.52 27.85 -18.36
C ASP A 208 12.10 27.17 -19.67
N GLU A 209 12.75 27.56 -20.77
CA GLU A 209 12.50 27.09 -22.14
C GLU A 209 12.75 25.60 -22.37
N ASN A 210 13.50 24.94 -21.47
CA ASN A 210 13.87 23.52 -21.60
C ASN A 210 12.79 22.60 -21.03
N PHE A 211 11.92 23.08 -20.16
CA PHE A 211 10.97 22.27 -19.39
C PHE A 211 10.15 21.32 -20.28
N PHE A 212 9.46 21.86 -21.28
CA PHE A 212 8.66 21.07 -22.19
C PHE A 212 9.47 20.26 -23.22
N GLN A 213 10.79 20.37 -23.20
CA GLN A 213 11.69 19.53 -23.99
C GLN A 213 12.25 18.37 -23.15
N VAL A 214 12.37 18.56 -21.84
CA VAL A 214 12.75 17.54 -20.85
C VAL A 214 11.55 16.66 -20.53
N PHE A 215 10.44 17.26 -20.12
CA PHE A 215 9.21 16.58 -19.75
C PHE A 215 8.22 16.48 -20.92
N THR A 216 7.57 15.34 -21.06
CA THR A 216 6.62 15.06 -22.14
C THR A 216 5.21 15.52 -21.77
N TYR A 217 4.87 16.73 -22.17
CA TYR A 217 3.47 17.22 -22.11
C TYR A 217 3.02 17.53 -23.54
N PRO A 218 1.98 16.86 -24.07
CA PRO A 218 1.49 17.11 -25.43
C PRO A 218 0.92 18.51 -25.55
N PHE A 219 1.45 19.30 -26.48
CA PHE A 219 0.91 20.62 -26.81
C PHE A 219 -0.31 20.48 -27.72
N ILE A 220 -1.42 21.12 -27.31
CA ILE A 220 -2.64 21.24 -28.09
C ILE A 220 -2.50 22.41 -29.08
N SER A 221 -1.88 23.51 -28.61
CA SER A 221 -1.60 24.69 -29.43
C SER A 221 -0.31 25.37 -28.94
N GLY A 222 0.39 26.06 -29.83
CA GLY A 222 1.71 26.63 -29.54
C GLY A 222 2.87 25.69 -29.88
N ASN A 223 4.10 26.09 -29.53
CA ASN A 223 5.32 25.31 -29.80
C ASN A 223 6.11 25.12 -28.49
N PRO A 224 6.32 23.89 -28.02
CA PRO A 224 6.99 23.61 -26.75
C PRO A 224 8.44 24.14 -26.66
N LYS A 225 9.09 24.37 -27.80
CA LYS A 225 10.49 24.89 -27.85
C LYS A 225 10.60 26.40 -27.68
N THR A 226 9.50 27.12 -27.92
CA THR A 226 9.53 28.58 -27.95
C THR A 226 8.54 29.24 -27.02
N ALA A 227 7.65 28.44 -26.42
CA ALA A 227 6.53 28.99 -25.65
C ALA A 227 6.98 29.78 -24.40
N LEU A 228 8.12 29.44 -23.79
CA LEU A 228 8.66 30.09 -22.58
C LEU A 228 10.02 30.73 -22.82
N LEU A 229 10.40 30.98 -24.09
CA LEU A 229 11.69 31.55 -24.44
C LEU A 229 11.78 33.05 -24.09
N GLU A 230 10.68 33.77 -24.28
CA GLU A 230 10.61 35.22 -24.03
C GLU A 230 10.04 35.52 -22.63
N PRO A 231 10.46 36.62 -22.01
CA PRO A 231 9.85 37.07 -20.76
C PRO A 231 8.36 37.38 -20.96
N TYR A 232 7.59 37.38 -19.87
CA TYR A 232 6.15 37.66 -19.85
C TYR A 232 5.31 36.73 -20.74
N THR A 233 5.72 35.48 -20.87
CA THR A 233 4.98 34.44 -21.56
C THR A 233 4.42 33.39 -20.57
N VAL A 234 3.25 32.84 -20.92
CA VAL A 234 2.57 31.83 -20.10
C VAL A 234 2.03 30.69 -20.97
N VAL A 235 2.13 29.46 -20.46
CA VAL A 235 1.53 28.26 -21.01
C VAL A 235 0.46 27.76 -20.06
N LEU A 236 -0.74 27.48 -20.58
CA LEU A 236 -1.91 27.07 -19.80
C LEU A 236 -2.20 25.57 -19.98
N SER A 237 -2.71 24.93 -18.95
CA SER A 237 -3.38 23.64 -19.15
C SER A 237 -4.65 23.81 -19.97
N LYS A 238 -5.09 22.72 -20.61
CA LYS A 238 -6.34 22.72 -21.38
C LYS A 238 -7.52 23.18 -20.53
N GLU A 239 -7.62 22.65 -19.33
CA GLU A 239 -8.68 22.92 -18.36
C GLU A 239 -8.68 24.41 -17.95
N THR A 240 -7.51 24.96 -17.71
CA THR A 240 -7.33 26.37 -17.34
C THR A 240 -7.63 27.30 -18.53
N ALA A 241 -7.22 26.92 -19.72
CA ALA A 241 -7.55 27.67 -20.95
C ALA A 241 -9.08 27.69 -21.18
N GLU A 242 -9.78 26.58 -21.01
CA GLU A 242 -11.24 26.49 -21.08
C GLU A 242 -11.94 27.29 -19.95
N LYS A 243 -11.39 27.26 -18.71
CA LYS A 243 -11.88 28.05 -17.57
C LYS A 243 -11.82 29.56 -17.85
N TYR A 244 -10.75 30.03 -18.47
CA TYR A 244 -10.50 31.44 -18.69
C TYR A 244 -11.17 32.02 -19.94
N PHE A 245 -11.13 31.25 -21.02
CA PHE A 245 -11.53 31.76 -22.36
C PHE A 245 -12.71 31.00 -22.99
N GLY A 246 -13.22 29.97 -22.30
CA GLY A 246 -14.27 29.12 -22.83
C GLY A 246 -13.83 28.40 -24.11
N ASN A 247 -14.57 28.62 -25.20
CA ASN A 247 -14.27 28.03 -26.52
C ASN A 247 -13.40 28.94 -27.43
N GLU A 248 -12.97 30.11 -26.94
CA GLU A 248 -12.17 31.03 -27.73
C GLU A 248 -10.70 30.57 -27.74
N ASN A 249 -10.02 30.85 -28.88
CA ASN A 249 -8.58 30.59 -28.94
C ASN A 249 -7.81 31.52 -27.98
N PRO A 250 -7.10 31.04 -26.98
CA PRO A 250 -6.38 31.87 -26.01
C PRO A 250 -5.01 32.34 -26.50
N ILE A 251 -4.42 31.72 -27.55
CA ILE A 251 -3.10 32.07 -28.04
C ILE A 251 -3.00 33.52 -28.47
N GLY A 252 -2.00 34.25 -27.97
CA GLY A 252 -1.79 35.66 -28.18
C GLY A 252 -2.66 36.59 -27.35
N LYS A 253 -3.54 36.03 -26.47
CA LYS A 253 -4.30 36.86 -25.51
C LYS A 253 -3.45 37.11 -24.26
N SER A 254 -3.75 38.16 -23.54
CA SER A 254 -3.07 38.54 -22.31
C SER A 254 -3.86 38.16 -21.08
N ILE A 255 -3.15 37.74 -20.04
CA ILE A 255 -3.65 37.60 -18.68
C ILE A 255 -2.78 38.47 -17.74
N ILE A 256 -3.36 38.95 -16.67
CA ILE A 256 -2.62 39.73 -15.66
C ILE A 256 -2.43 38.84 -14.45
N ILE A 257 -1.20 38.73 -13.97
CA ILE A 257 -0.87 37.97 -12.76
C ILE A 257 -0.53 38.96 -11.66
N ASP A 258 -1.08 38.77 -10.49
CA ASP A 258 -0.90 39.56 -9.28
C ASP A 258 -1.23 41.07 -9.43
N GLY A 259 -2.05 41.40 -10.44
CA GLY A 259 -2.45 42.77 -10.73
C GLY A 259 -1.35 43.68 -11.27
N GLU A 260 -0.13 43.16 -11.45
CA GLU A 260 1.08 43.90 -11.78
C GLU A 260 1.62 43.52 -13.17
N GLU A 261 1.77 42.24 -13.44
CA GLU A 261 2.47 41.73 -14.62
C GLU A 261 1.51 41.19 -15.67
N THR A 262 1.71 41.58 -16.93
CA THR A 262 0.89 41.12 -18.06
C THR A 262 1.62 40.04 -18.85
N PHE A 263 1.06 38.85 -18.93
CA PHE A 263 1.61 37.70 -19.65
C PHE A 263 0.82 37.40 -20.92
N GLU A 264 1.53 37.06 -22.00
CA GLU A 264 0.93 36.58 -23.24
C GLU A 264 0.81 35.06 -23.23
N VAL A 265 -0.33 34.53 -23.58
CA VAL A 265 -0.57 33.10 -23.72
C VAL A 265 0.08 32.58 -25.00
N THR A 266 1.15 31.80 -24.86
CA THR A 266 1.96 31.29 -25.97
C THR A 266 1.77 29.81 -26.26
N GLY A 267 1.12 29.08 -25.35
CA GLY A 267 0.89 27.65 -25.49
C GLY A 267 -0.27 27.13 -24.66
N ILE A 268 -0.79 25.99 -25.11
CA ILE A 268 -1.76 25.18 -24.37
C ILE A 268 -1.23 23.76 -24.36
N PHE A 269 -1.05 23.19 -23.18
CA PHE A 269 -0.66 21.79 -23.02
C PHE A 269 -1.87 20.96 -22.54
N GLY A 270 -1.82 19.65 -22.81
CA GLY A 270 -2.70 18.66 -22.25
C GLY A 270 -1.91 17.65 -21.41
N GLN A 271 -2.58 17.04 -20.49
CA GLN A 271 -2.04 15.85 -19.81
C GLN A 271 -2.62 14.61 -20.49
N PRO A 272 -1.83 13.56 -20.79
CA PRO A 272 -2.40 12.32 -21.32
C PRO A 272 -3.45 11.76 -20.36
N GLU A 273 -4.53 11.21 -20.92
CA GLU A 273 -5.66 10.70 -20.12
C GLU A 273 -5.16 9.61 -19.14
N GLY A 274 -5.40 9.83 -17.86
CA GLY A 274 -4.97 8.92 -16.79
C GLY A 274 -3.50 9.03 -16.38
N ALA A 275 -2.72 9.91 -17.00
CA ALA A 275 -1.33 10.17 -16.60
C ALA A 275 -1.29 10.88 -15.24
N LYS A 276 -0.29 10.55 -14.43
CA LYS A 276 -0.03 11.16 -13.13
C LYS A 276 1.41 11.65 -13.09
N SER A 277 1.61 12.80 -12.49
CA SER A 277 2.93 13.37 -12.28
C SER A 277 3.11 13.76 -10.82
N HIS A 278 4.35 13.67 -10.33
CA HIS A 278 4.74 14.18 -9.02
C HIS A 278 4.58 15.69 -8.91
N VAL A 279 4.51 16.39 -10.05
CA VAL A 279 4.25 17.83 -10.12
C VAL A 279 2.97 18.09 -10.92
N ASN A 280 2.01 18.78 -10.29
CA ASN A 280 0.74 19.17 -10.90
C ASN A 280 0.68 20.70 -11.01
N PHE A 281 0.56 21.20 -12.24
CA PHE A 281 0.46 22.63 -12.51
C PHE A 281 -0.69 22.94 -13.48
N ASP A 282 -1.33 24.10 -13.27
CA ASP A 282 -2.41 24.61 -14.12
C ASP A 282 -1.90 25.59 -15.16
N LEU A 283 -0.87 26.34 -14.79
CA LEU A 283 -0.19 27.27 -15.68
C LEU A 283 1.29 27.41 -15.29
N VAL A 284 2.12 27.66 -16.29
CA VAL A 284 3.55 27.92 -16.09
C VAL A 284 3.94 29.22 -16.78
N VAL A 285 4.70 30.06 -16.08
CA VAL A 285 5.23 31.32 -16.60
C VAL A 285 6.73 31.19 -16.88
N SER A 286 7.22 32.00 -17.81
CA SER A 286 8.64 32.07 -18.13
C SER A 286 9.43 32.64 -16.96
N ILE A 287 10.38 31.88 -16.39
CA ILE A 287 11.23 32.30 -15.26
C ILE A 287 12.15 33.49 -15.62
N ILE A 288 12.44 33.67 -16.92
CA ILE A 288 13.29 34.78 -17.38
C ILE A 288 12.64 36.15 -17.14
N THR A 289 11.34 36.22 -16.98
CA THR A 289 10.59 37.40 -16.53
C THR A 289 11.18 37.98 -15.25
N PHE A 290 11.72 37.12 -14.39
CA PHE A 290 12.24 37.50 -13.07
C PHE A 290 13.76 37.64 -13.05
N SER A 291 14.42 37.77 -14.20
CA SER A 291 15.89 37.86 -14.33
C SER A 291 16.51 39.02 -13.56
N ASP A 292 15.77 40.12 -13.36
CA ASP A 292 16.18 41.28 -12.59
C ASP A 292 16.06 41.13 -11.07
N TYR A 293 15.42 40.05 -10.60
CA TYR A 293 15.26 39.78 -9.17
C TYR A 293 16.50 39.05 -8.63
N ASP A 294 16.85 39.33 -7.39
CA ASP A 294 18.06 38.79 -6.74
C ASP A 294 18.11 37.26 -6.75
N PHE A 295 16.97 36.59 -6.54
CA PHE A 295 16.92 35.13 -6.49
C PHE A 295 17.36 34.45 -7.78
N TYR A 296 17.16 35.11 -8.93
CA TYR A 296 17.43 34.51 -10.24
C TYR A 296 18.91 34.15 -10.41
N ASN A 297 19.81 34.99 -9.88
CA ASN A 297 21.25 34.85 -10.05
C ASN A 297 22.01 34.40 -8.79
N GLN A 298 21.31 34.25 -7.64
CA GLN A 298 21.93 33.89 -6.38
C GLN A 298 21.99 32.40 -6.13
N TRP A 299 23.19 31.83 -6.03
CA TRP A 299 23.42 30.42 -5.72
C TRP A 299 22.87 29.98 -4.34
N GLY A 300 22.72 30.87 -3.41
CA GLY A 300 22.21 30.59 -2.05
C GLY A 300 20.69 30.67 -1.92
N TRP A 301 19.97 31.11 -2.95
CA TRP A 301 18.52 31.27 -2.92
C TRP A 301 17.82 30.02 -3.44
N ASN A 302 17.60 29.05 -2.57
CA ASN A 302 17.11 27.73 -2.94
C ASN A 302 15.58 27.69 -2.86
N GLN A 303 14.90 27.79 -3.99
CA GLN A 303 13.44 27.80 -4.11
C GLN A 303 12.91 27.09 -5.36
N VAL A 304 13.78 26.43 -6.14
CA VAL A 304 13.37 25.76 -7.35
C VAL A 304 13.77 24.28 -7.32
N HIS A 305 13.01 23.44 -7.99
CA HIS A 305 13.41 22.09 -8.31
C HIS A 305 14.24 22.09 -9.60
N THR A 306 15.40 21.47 -9.60
CA THR A 306 16.21 21.32 -10.81
C THR A 306 16.16 19.89 -11.30
N TYR A 307 15.96 19.71 -12.60
CA TYR A 307 16.00 18.40 -13.25
C TYR A 307 17.06 18.41 -14.33
N ALA A 308 17.80 17.31 -14.48
CA ALA A 308 18.81 17.10 -15.49
C ALA A 308 18.39 15.94 -16.41
N LEU A 309 18.42 16.18 -17.71
CA LEU A 309 18.27 15.14 -18.72
C LEU A 309 19.67 14.68 -19.11
N LEU A 310 20.03 13.44 -18.79
CA LEU A 310 21.33 12.88 -19.18
C LEU A 310 21.36 12.58 -20.68
N SER A 311 22.55 12.76 -21.28
CA SER A 311 22.80 12.41 -22.69
C SER A 311 22.62 10.92 -22.94
N GLU A 312 22.27 10.51 -24.14
CA GLU A 312 22.10 9.11 -24.49
C GLU A 312 23.39 8.29 -24.23
N GLY A 313 23.21 7.19 -23.46
CA GLY A 313 24.31 6.29 -23.11
C GLY A 313 25.14 6.73 -21.89
N VAL A 314 24.82 7.85 -21.26
CA VAL A 314 25.43 8.28 -19.99
C VAL A 314 24.64 7.67 -18.84
N GLU A 315 25.34 7.07 -17.89
CA GLU A 315 24.75 6.52 -16.67
C GLU A 315 25.11 7.39 -15.45
N LEU A 316 24.31 7.30 -14.40
CA LEU A 316 24.49 8.06 -13.14
C LEU A 316 25.92 7.93 -12.57
N ARG A 317 26.48 6.71 -12.59
CA ARG A 317 27.87 6.42 -12.15
C ARG A 317 28.96 7.20 -12.89
N ASP A 318 28.67 7.75 -14.07
CA ASP A 318 29.64 8.49 -14.87
C ASP A 318 29.76 9.95 -14.41
N ILE A 319 28.66 10.52 -13.91
CA ILE A 319 28.57 11.91 -13.46
C ILE A 319 28.79 12.10 -11.95
N GLU A 320 28.27 11.18 -11.11
CA GLU A 320 28.35 11.28 -9.65
C GLU A 320 29.75 11.58 -9.10
N PRO A 321 30.85 10.94 -9.56
CA PRO A 321 32.18 11.22 -9.01
C PRO A 321 32.66 12.64 -9.25
N GLN A 322 32.03 13.40 -10.16
CA GLN A 322 32.41 14.74 -10.56
C GLN A 322 31.62 15.83 -9.82
N LEU A 323 30.44 15.48 -9.24
CA LEU A 323 29.58 16.42 -8.53
C LEU A 323 30.26 17.11 -7.34
N PRO A 324 31.10 16.44 -6.52
CA PRO A 324 31.82 17.12 -5.44
C PRO A 324 32.71 18.27 -5.95
N SER A 325 33.40 18.09 -7.06
CA SER A 325 34.24 19.15 -7.64
C SER A 325 33.42 20.35 -8.17
N PHE A 326 32.22 20.07 -8.69
CA PHE A 326 31.26 21.11 -9.06
C PHE A 326 30.83 21.92 -7.81
N MET A 327 30.47 21.25 -6.72
CA MET A 327 30.10 21.91 -5.48
C MET A 327 31.24 22.72 -4.88
N ASP A 328 32.46 22.22 -4.87
CA ASP A 328 33.64 22.95 -4.40
C ASP A 328 33.89 24.22 -5.23
N LYS A 329 33.65 24.18 -6.53
CA LYS A 329 33.81 25.33 -7.42
C LYS A 329 32.80 26.45 -7.17
N TYR A 330 31.52 26.10 -7.05
CA TYR A 330 30.45 27.09 -6.98
C TYR A 330 30.01 27.42 -5.54
N PHE A 331 30.23 26.51 -4.58
CA PHE A 331 29.82 26.65 -3.18
C PHE A 331 30.98 26.63 -2.19
N GLY A 332 32.20 26.42 -2.61
CA GLY A 332 33.37 26.27 -1.73
C GLY A 332 33.52 27.41 -0.70
N GLU A 333 33.35 28.65 -1.13
CA GLU A 333 33.40 29.82 -0.25
C GLU A 333 32.24 29.81 0.79
N ASN A 334 31.04 29.47 0.35
CA ASN A 334 29.89 29.39 1.25
C ASN A 334 30.05 28.22 2.23
N MET A 335 30.51 27.06 1.80
CA MET A 335 30.80 25.90 2.63
C MET A 335 31.85 26.24 3.69
N ALA A 336 32.93 26.95 3.29
CA ALA A 336 33.96 27.40 4.24
C ALA A 336 33.40 28.42 5.25
N ARG A 337 32.59 29.37 4.80
CA ARG A 337 31.97 30.38 5.67
C ARG A 337 31.00 29.78 6.67
N LEU A 338 30.22 28.77 6.25
CA LEU A 338 29.20 28.10 7.07
C LEU A 338 29.77 26.90 7.83
N ASN A 339 31.05 26.58 7.63
CA ASN A 339 31.74 25.40 8.18
C ASN A 339 30.93 24.10 8.03
N ARG A 340 30.35 23.90 6.83
CA ARG A 340 29.55 22.69 6.56
C ARG A 340 29.76 22.21 5.12
N ARG A 341 29.69 20.89 4.92
CA ARG A 341 29.75 20.26 3.59
C ARG A 341 28.35 20.24 2.98
N ILE A 342 28.26 20.62 1.70
CA ILE A 342 27.05 20.47 0.89
C ILE A 342 27.47 19.70 -0.37
N ASP A 343 26.89 18.54 -0.56
CA ASP A 343 27.09 17.74 -1.78
C ASP A 343 25.81 17.75 -2.63
N LEU A 344 25.94 17.30 -3.88
CA LEU A 344 24.87 17.24 -4.84
C LEU A 344 24.68 15.78 -5.27
N ASN A 345 23.44 15.34 -5.35
CA ASN A 345 23.08 14.01 -5.86
C ASN A 345 22.00 14.13 -6.95
N LEU A 346 21.91 13.09 -7.76
CA LEU A 346 20.92 12.94 -8.82
C LEU A 346 20.03 11.75 -8.49
N MET A 347 18.71 11.93 -8.52
CA MET A 347 17.71 10.91 -8.23
C MET A 347 16.93 10.60 -9.50
N PRO A 348 16.81 9.33 -9.92
CA PRO A 348 16.00 8.94 -11.08
C PRO A 348 14.55 9.41 -10.94
N LEU A 349 13.90 9.78 -12.05
CA LEU A 349 12.53 10.33 -12.04
C LEU A 349 11.50 9.37 -11.43
N ASP A 350 11.64 8.07 -11.63
CA ASP A 350 10.75 7.04 -11.08
C ASP A 350 10.86 6.86 -9.56
N GLU A 351 11.95 7.37 -8.93
CA GLU A 351 12.12 7.39 -7.48
C GLU A 351 11.60 8.69 -6.84
N VAL A 352 11.41 9.77 -7.63
CA VAL A 352 11.05 11.09 -7.10
C VAL A 352 9.73 11.08 -6.35
N TYR A 353 8.71 10.41 -6.88
CA TYR A 353 7.42 10.29 -6.22
C TYR A 353 7.52 9.63 -4.83
N PHE A 354 8.44 8.68 -4.65
CA PHE A 354 8.65 7.97 -3.39
C PHE A 354 9.67 8.63 -2.45
N SER A 355 10.17 9.82 -2.81
CA SER A 355 11.20 10.53 -2.04
C SER A 355 10.62 11.46 -0.95
N ASN A 356 9.65 10.97 -0.17
CA ASN A 356 9.03 11.71 0.94
C ASN A 356 9.99 12.09 2.08
N PHE A 357 11.24 11.64 2.00
CA PHE A 357 12.33 11.97 2.93
C PHE A 357 13.11 13.24 2.54
N LEU A 358 12.81 13.84 1.38
CA LEU A 358 13.45 15.10 0.98
C LEU A 358 12.84 16.27 1.75
N ALA A 359 13.69 17.00 2.47
CA ALA A 359 13.27 18.24 3.12
C ALA A 359 13.03 19.35 2.08
N PHE A 360 12.10 20.26 2.36
CA PHE A 360 11.78 21.42 1.52
C PHE A 360 11.33 21.08 0.09
N ASP A 361 10.69 19.94 -0.11
CA ASP A 361 10.19 19.48 -1.43
C ASP A 361 8.75 19.96 -1.67
N TRP A 362 8.55 21.27 -1.72
CA TRP A 362 7.24 21.92 -1.77
C TRP A 362 6.49 21.68 -3.06
N GLN A 363 5.16 21.56 -2.95
CA GLN A 363 4.22 21.36 -4.08
C GLN A 363 4.57 20.14 -4.95
N VAL A 364 5.29 19.18 -4.40
CA VAL A 364 5.54 17.87 -5.01
C VAL A 364 4.65 16.83 -4.32
N GLU A 365 3.97 16.01 -5.12
CA GLU A 365 3.21 14.88 -4.58
C GLU A 365 4.15 13.74 -4.24
N HIS A 366 3.98 13.18 -3.03
CA HIS A 366 4.78 12.06 -2.56
C HIS A 366 3.91 10.86 -2.19
N GLY A 367 4.38 9.67 -2.60
CA GLY A 367 3.91 8.38 -2.14
C GLY A 367 4.81 7.79 -1.06
N ASP A 368 4.40 6.63 -0.56
CA ASP A 368 5.19 5.85 0.40
C ASP A 368 5.43 4.45 -0.18
N GLU A 369 6.68 4.17 -0.52
CA GLU A 369 7.08 2.89 -1.10
C GLU A 369 6.77 1.71 -0.15
N SER A 370 6.87 1.91 1.17
CA SER A 370 6.57 0.89 2.17
C SER A 370 5.11 0.41 2.09
N VAL A 371 4.19 1.31 1.73
CA VAL A 371 2.76 1.00 1.56
C VAL A 371 2.54 0.01 0.43
N ILE A 372 3.30 0.14 -0.68
CA ILE A 372 3.22 -0.77 -1.83
C ILE A 372 3.59 -2.19 -1.40
N TYR A 373 4.72 -2.35 -0.68
CA TYR A 373 5.16 -3.67 -0.19
C TYR A 373 4.17 -4.27 0.80
N ILE A 374 3.69 -3.49 1.76
CA ILE A 374 2.74 -3.94 2.77
C ILE A 374 1.43 -4.40 2.12
N PHE A 375 0.89 -3.60 1.19
CA PHE A 375 -0.34 -3.95 0.48
C PHE A 375 -0.15 -5.16 -0.43
N GLY A 376 1.00 -5.28 -1.10
CA GLY A 376 1.36 -6.45 -1.87
C GLY A 376 1.36 -7.73 -1.01
N ILE A 377 1.96 -7.68 0.17
CA ILE A 377 1.95 -8.80 1.13
C ILE A 377 0.51 -9.12 1.57
N ILE A 378 -0.30 -8.12 1.88
CA ILE A 378 -1.71 -8.29 2.27
C ILE A 378 -2.51 -8.97 1.14
N ALA A 379 -2.33 -8.55 -0.12
CA ALA A 379 -2.99 -9.18 -1.25
C ALA A 379 -2.65 -10.67 -1.37
N ILE A 380 -1.36 -11.00 -1.24
CA ILE A 380 -0.88 -12.39 -1.25
C ILE A 380 -1.51 -13.17 -0.09
N LEU A 381 -1.50 -12.63 1.12
CA LEU A 381 -2.08 -13.28 2.30
C LEU A 381 -3.57 -13.52 2.15
N ILE A 382 -4.34 -12.56 1.63
CA ILE A 382 -5.78 -12.70 1.38
C ILE A 382 -6.05 -13.82 0.36
N ILE A 383 -5.29 -13.88 -0.75
CA ILE A 383 -5.43 -14.95 -1.76
C ILE A 383 -5.09 -16.31 -1.17
N VAL A 384 -4.02 -16.41 -0.39
CA VAL A 384 -3.63 -17.65 0.29
C VAL A 384 -4.72 -18.08 1.28
N VAL A 385 -5.27 -17.17 2.08
CA VAL A 385 -6.37 -17.45 3.01
C VAL A 385 -7.62 -17.94 2.26
N ALA A 386 -7.98 -17.30 1.13
CA ALA A 386 -9.10 -17.73 0.29
C ALA A 386 -8.86 -19.13 -0.32
N GLY A 387 -7.64 -19.40 -0.79
CA GLY A 387 -7.23 -20.73 -1.28
C GLY A 387 -7.25 -21.80 -0.19
N VAL A 388 -6.72 -21.49 1.00
CA VAL A 388 -6.76 -22.36 2.18
C VAL A 388 -8.20 -22.66 2.61
N ASN A 389 -9.07 -21.66 2.58
CA ASN A 389 -10.50 -21.83 2.84
C ASN A 389 -11.12 -22.86 1.86
N PHE A 390 -10.86 -22.70 0.57
CA PHE A 390 -11.31 -23.66 -0.45
C PHE A 390 -10.78 -25.07 -0.18
N ILE A 391 -9.48 -25.23 0.11
CA ILE A 391 -8.85 -26.51 0.43
C ILE A 391 -9.55 -27.16 1.63
N ASN A 392 -9.81 -26.40 2.69
CA ASN A 392 -10.48 -26.88 3.92
C ASN A 392 -11.88 -27.43 3.62
N LEU A 393 -12.69 -26.68 2.85
CA LEU A 393 -14.04 -27.09 2.47
C LEU A 393 -14.04 -28.27 1.50
N ALA A 394 -13.15 -28.28 0.49
CA ALA A 394 -13.02 -29.39 -0.46
C ALA A 394 -12.55 -30.67 0.23
N THR A 395 -11.60 -30.57 1.15
CA THR A 395 -11.08 -31.71 1.92
C THR A 395 -12.13 -32.25 2.90
N ALA A 396 -12.88 -31.38 3.57
CA ALA A 396 -13.96 -31.81 4.44
C ALA A 396 -14.97 -32.71 3.70
N ARG A 397 -15.28 -32.37 2.46
CA ARG A 397 -16.23 -33.10 1.63
C ARG A 397 -15.64 -34.33 0.94
N SER A 398 -14.35 -34.51 0.95
CA SER A 398 -13.67 -35.60 0.24
C SER A 398 -14.13 -37.01 0.65
N VAL A 399 -14.56 -37.20 1.92
CA VAL A 399 -15.07 -38.47 2.43
C VAL A 399 -16.36 -38.92 1.71
N SER A 400 -17.30 -38.00 1.45
CA SER A 400 -18.54 -38.32 0.71
C SER A 400 -18.26 -38.63 -0.77
N ARG A 401 -17.18 -38.06 -1.34
CA ARG A 401 -16.75 -38.33 -2.73
C ARG A 401 -15.86 -39.56 -2.86
N ALA A 402 -15.30 -40.08 -1.78
CA ALA A 402 -14.39 -41.22 -1.84
C ALA A 402 -15.06 -42.49 -2.40
N LYS A 403 -16.34 -42.72 -2.08
CA LYS A 403 -17.13 -43.83 -2.67
C LYS A 403 -17.27 -43.67 -4.20
N GLU A 404 -17.56 -42.47 -4.69
CA GLU A 404 -17.63 -42.13 -6.10
C GLU A 404 -16.30 -42.37 -6.83
N VAL A 405 -15.20 -41.92 -6.22
CA VAL A 405 -13.84 -42.16 -6.74
C VAL A 405 -13.50 -43.64 -6.73
N GLY A 406 -13.88 -44.37 -5.66
CA GLY A 406 -13.68 -45.83 -5.57
C GLY A 406 -14.37 -46.57 -6.72
N VAL A 407 -15.66 -46.29 -6.95
CA VAL A 407 -16.44 -46.90 -8.06
C VAL A 407 -15.82 -46.56 -9.41
N ARG A 408 -15.41 -45.32 -9.65
CA ARG A 408 -14.78 -44.94 -10.92
C ARG A 408 -13.44 -45.65 -11.16
N LYS A 409 -12.63 -45.83 -10.11
CA LYS A 409 -11.37 -46.57 -10.19
C LYS A 409 -11.57 -48.05 -10.43
N THR A 410 -12.59 -48.68 -9.84
CA THR A 410 -12.92 -50.08 -10.11
C THR A 410 -13.43 -50.28 -11.54
N LEU A 411 -14.00 -49.22 -12.16
CA LEU A 411 -14.38 -49.16 -13.58
C LEU A 411 -13.21 -48.75 -14.50
N GLY A 412 -11.94 -48.67 -14.00
CA GLY A 412 -10.76 -48.43 -14.81
C GLY A 412 -10.32 -46.94 -14.90
N ALA A 413 -10.89 -46.02 -14.14
CA ALA A 413 -10.46 -44.62 -14.20
C ALA A 413 -9.04 -44.44 -13.63
N GLN A 414 -8.12 -43.90 -14.44
CA GLN A 414 -6.74 -43.62 -14.06
C GLN A 414 -6.64 -42.44 -13.08
N ARG A 415 -5.60 -42.43 -12.23
CA ARG A 415 -5.36 -41.38 -11.23
C ARG A 415 -5.26 -39.99 -11.84
N PHE A 416 -4.59 -39.88 -13.02
CA PHE A 416 -4.40 -38.61 -13.72
C PHE A 416 -5.73 -38.03 -14.24
N VAL A 417 -6.63 -38.86 -14.76
CA VAL A 417 -7.96 -38.44 -15.24
C VAL A 417 -8.80 -37.84 -14.09
N LEU A 418 -8.76 -38.48 -12.92
CA LEU A 418 -9.44 -37.94 -11.72
C LEU A 418 -8.79 -36.65 -11.21
N PHE A 419 -7.46 -36.59 -11.23
CA PHE A 419 -6.74 -35.36 -10.89
C PHE A 419 -7.17 -34.20 -11.80
N THR A 420 -7.14 -34.39 -13.11
CA THR A 420 -7.53 -33.37 -14.08
C THR A 420 -9.00 -32.97 -13.93
N GLN A 421 -9.90 -33.92 -13.62
CA GLN A 421 -11.30 -33.62 -13.35
C GLN A 421 -11.47 -32.70 -12.13
N PHE A 422 -10.79 -32.96 -10.99
CA PHE A 422 -10.89 -32.12 -9.79
C PHE A 422 -10.23 -30.75 -9.99
N MET A 423 -9.12 -30.70 -10.73
CA MET A 423 -8.50 -29.43 -11.14
C MET A 423 -9.48 -28.60 -11.99
N THR A 424 -10.13 -29.21 -12.99
CA THR A 424 -11.15 -28.53 -13.81
C THR A 424 -12.30 -27.99 -12.95
N GLU A 425 -12.76 -28.73 -11.93
CA GLU A 425 -13.80 -28.25 -11.01
C GLU A 425 -13.34 -27.01 -10.25
N ALA A 426 -12.10 -26.96 -9.74
CA ALA A 426 -11.53 -25.80 -9.06
C ALA A 426 -11.39 -24.61 -10.00
N PHE A 427 -10.89 -24.82 -11.22
CA PHE A 427 -10.78 -23.75 -12.22
C PHE A 427 -12.15 -23.19 -12.66
N VAL A 428 -13.18 -24.03 -12.79
CA VAL A 428 -14.54 -23.53 -13.09
C VAL A 428 -15.07 -22.65 -11.96
N MET A 429 -14.84 -23.02 -10.70
CA MET A 429 -15.23 -22.19 -9.54
C MET A 429 -14.42 -20.88 -9.50
N ALA A 430 -13.09 -20.93 -9.72
CA ALA A 430 -12.23 -19.75 -9.79
C ALA A 430 -12.63 -18.82 -10.94
N PHE A 431 -12.97 -19.36 -12.11
CA PHE A 431 -13.44 -18.58 -13.26
C PHE A 431 -14.75 -17.84 -12.95
N LEU A 432 -15.74 -18.54 -12.36
CA LEU A 432 -16.99 -17.90 -11.94
C LEU A 432 -16.76 -16.84 -10.87
N ALA A 433 -15.88 -17.13 -9.91
CA ALA A 433 -15.50 -16.16 -8.88
C ALA A 433 -14.84 -14.92 -9.48
N GLY A 434 -13.90 -15.09 -10.41
CA GLY A 434 -13.23 -13.98 -11.05
C GLY A 434 -14.12 -13.12 -11.94
N LEU A 435 -15.07 -13.75 -12.65
CA LEU A 435 -16.06 -12.99 -13.42
C LEU A 435 -16.91 -12.11 -12.51
N ILE A 436 -17.38 -12.68 -11.39
CA ILE A 436 -18.15 -11.91 -10.39
C ILE A 436 -17.26 -10.82 -9.77
N SER A 437 -15.99 -11.13 -9.43
CA SER A 437 -15.04 -10.18 -8.86
C SER A 437 -14.78 -9.01 -9.79
N PHE A 438 -14.58 -9.26 -11.09
CA PHE A 438 -14.36 -8.20 -12.07
C PHE A 438 -15.57 -7.25 -12.17
N ILE A 439 -16.78 -7.81 -12.17
CA ILE A 439 -18.02 -7.02 -12.14
C ILE A 439 -18.12 -6.21 -10.83
N LEU A 440 -17.81 -6.84 -9.69
CA LEU A 440 -17.86 -6.16 -8.38
C LEU A 440 -16.83 -5.03 -8.29
N VAL A 441 -15.61 -5.23 -8.79
CA VAL A 441 -14.59 -4.17 -8.82
C VAL A 441 -15.09 -2.99 -9.63
N TYR A 442 -15.68 -3.21 -10.81
CA TYR A 442 -16.22 -2.14 -11.63
C TYR A 442 -17.27 -1.28 -10.89
N PHE A 443 -18.21 -1.91 -10.17
CA PHE A 443 -19.26 -1.20 -9.44
C PHE A 443 -18.80 -0.62 -8.09
N LEU A 444 -17.82 -1.24 -7.44
CA LEU A 444 -17.32 -0.82 -6.14
C LEU A 444 -16.09 0.10 -6.23
N LEU A 445 -15.59 0.40 -7.44
CA LEU A 445 -14.46 1.30 -7.61
C LEU A 445 -14.73 2.70 -7.06
N PRO A 446 -15.86 3.40 -7.39
CA PRO A 446 -16.10 4.73 -6.85
C PRO A 446 -16.19 4.80 -5.31
N PRO A 447 -16.90 3.90 -4.60
CA PRO A 447 -16.87 3.90 -3.14
C PRO A 447 -15.49 3.51 -2.56
N PHE A 448 -14.68 2.72 -3.29
CA PHE A 448 -13.31 2.43 -2.89
C PHE A 448 -12.42 3.67 -2.99
N GLU A 449 -12.51 4.43 -4.09
CA GLU A 449 -11.83 5.72 -4.26
C GLU A 449 -12.18 6.72 -3.15
N GLN A 450 -13.46 6.82 -2.79
CA GLN A 450 -13.90 7.66 -1.67
C GLN A 450 -13.31 7.19 -0.33
N LEU A 451 -13.18 5.87 -0.12
CA LEU A 451 -12.59 5.32 1.09
C LEU A 451 -11.11 5.68 1.23
N ILE A 452 -10.35 5.59 0.13
CA ILE A 452 -8.91 5.84 0.12
C ILE A 452 -8.56 7.31 -0.13
N GLY A 453 -9.52 8.14 -0.57
CA GLY A 453 -9.32 9.56 -0.88
C GLY A 453 -8.46 9.82 -2.14
N ILE A 454 -8.33 8.82 -3.03
CA ILE A 454 -7.54 8.93 -4.28
C ILE A 454 -8.42 8.50 -5.45
N SER A 455 -8.37 9.25 -6.53
CA SER A 455 -8.97 8.83 -7.81
C SER A 455 -8.03 7.84 -8.53
N ILE A 456 -8.58 6.71 -8.95
CA ILE A 456 -7.86 5.68 -9.70
C ILE A 456 -8.19 5.82 -11.17
N SER A 457 -7.33 6.51 -11.91
CA SER A 457 -7.49 6.76 -13.35
C SER A 457 -7.06 5.56 -14.19
N VAL A 458 -7.69 4.40 -14.00
CA VAL A 458 -7.28 3.16 -14.66
C VAL A 458 -8.39 2.62 -15.57
N ASN A 459 -8.05 2.33 -16.82
CA ASN A 459 -8.97 1.66 -17.73
C ASN A 459 -9.10 0.17 -17.36
N MET A 460 -10.25 -0.21 -16.78
CA MET A 460 -10.55 -1.59 -16.36
C MET A 460 -10.41 -2.64 -17.48
N PHE A 461 -10.49 -2.23 -18.74
CA PHE A 461 -10.35 -3.11 -19.91
C PHE A 461 -8.96 -3.06 -20.54
N SER A 462 -7.99 -2.44 -19.89
CA SER A 462 -6.60 -2.47 -20.36
C SER A 462 -6.04 -3.89 -20.38
N PRO A 463 -5.13 -4.21 -21.31
CA PRO A 463 -4.51 -5.54 -21.40
C PRO A 463 -3.84 -5.97 -20.11
N GLU A 464 -3.25 -5.05 -19.36
CA GLU A 464 -2.53 -5.28 -18.09
C GLU A 464 -3.49 -5.79 -17.01
N ILE A 465 -4.64 -5.12 -16.83
CA ILE A 465 -5.66 -5.52 -15.84
C ILE A 465 -6.32 -6.83 -16.21
N LEU A 466 -6.61 -7.04 -17.50
CA LEU A 466 -7.15 -8.30 -17.96
C LEU A 466 -6.15 -9.45 -17.74
N LEU A 467 -4.87 -9.22 -18.05
CA LEU A 467 -3.81 -10.21 -17.83
C LEU A 467 -3.65 -10.51 -16.33
N MET A 468 -3.66 -9.49 -15.48
CA MET A 468 -3.59 -9.65 -14.04
C MET A 468 -4.79 -10.43 -13.51
N THR A 469 -6.00 -10.09 -13.97
CA THR A 469 -7.23 -10.83 -13.60
C THR A 469 -7.13 -12.30 -14.00
N VAL A 470 -6.67 -12.60 -15.21
CA VAL A 470 -6.47 -13.98 -15.66
C VAL A 470 -5.39 -14.68 -14.84
N SER A 471 -4.30 -14.00 -14.52
CA SER A 471 -3.20 -14.53 -13.69
C SER A 471 -3.69 -14.89 -12.29
N LEU A 472 -4.47 -14.01 -11.66
CA LEU A 472 -5.11 -14.26 -10.35
C LEU A 472 -6.08 -15.43 -10.41
N LEU A 473 -6.86 -15.55 -11.48
CA LEU A 473 -7.76 -16.70 -11.71
C LEU A 473 -6.99 -18.02 -11.80
N LEU A 474 -5.91 -18.04 -12.57
CA LEU A 474 -5.07 -19.24 -12.74
C LEU A 474 -4.37 -19.59 -11.41
N LEU A 475 -3.81 -18.62 -10.72
CA LEU A 475 -3.15 -18.80 -9.43
C LEU A 475 -4.11 -19.34 -8.38
N THR A 476 -5.26 -18.69 -8.21
CA THR A 476 -6.28 -19.12 -7.23
C THR A 476 -6.87 -20.48 -7.56
N GLY A 477 -7.18 -20.76 -8.82
CA GLY A 477 -7.65 -22.06 -9.28
C GLY A 477 -6.63 -23.17 -9.04
N PHE A 478 -5.34 -22.88 -9.26
CA PHE A 478 -4.24 -23.81 -9.01
C PHE A 478 -4.05 -24.07 -7.50
N LEU A 479 -3.89 -23.02 -6.68
CA LEU A 479 -3.71 -23.13 -5.24
C LEU A 479 -4.88 -23.86 -4.58
N ALA A 480 -6.11 -23.52 -4.95
CA ALA A 480 -7.31 -24.13 -4.42
C ALA A 480 -7.48 -25.60 -4.87
N GLY A 481 -7.09 -25.93 -6.11
CA GLY A 481 -7.37 -27.23 -6.75
C GLY A 481 -6.33 -28.31 -6.49
N VAL A 482 -5.03 -27.96 -6.41
CA VAL A 482 -3.91 -28.93 -6.40
C VAL A 482 -4.01 -29.93 -5.24
N TYR A 483 -4.14 -29.44 -4.00
CA TYR A 483 -4.18 -30.32 -2.85
C TYR A 483 -5.40 -31.25 -2.85
N PRO A 484 -6.65 -30.77 -3.03
CA PRO A 484 -7.81 -31.65 -3.14
C PRO A 484 -7.73 -32.65 -4.30
N ALA A 485 -7.18 -32.26 -5.44
CA ALA A 485 -7.05 -33.12 -6.63
C ALA A 485 -6.05 -34.28 -6.37
N ILE A 486 -4.86 -33.96 -5.80
CA ILE A 486 -3.87 -34.98 -5.40
C ILE A 486 -4.48 -35.93 -4.39
N PHE A 487 -5.13 -35.38 -3.36
CA PHE A 487 -5.71 -36.14 -2.28
C PHE A 487 -6.82 -37.09 -2.73
N LEU A 488 -7.84 -36.57 -3.44
CA LEU A 488 -8.96 -37.38 -3.91
C LEU A 488 -8.54 -38.43 -4.95
N SER A 489 -7.59 -38.09 -5.84
CA SER A 489 -7.09 -39.07 -6.84
C SER A 489 -6.23 -40.15 -6.21
N SER A 490 -5.76 -40.03 -4.97
CA SER A 490 -4.90 -41.05 -4.33
C SER A 490 -5.65 -42.17 -3.60
N PHE A 491 -6.98 -42.12 -3.43
CA PHE A 491 -7.75 -43.15 -2.70
C PHE A 491 -7.65 -44.53 -3.34
N LYS A 492 -7.39 -45.57 -2.54
CA LYS A 492 -7.38 -46.97 -2.95
C LYS A 492 -8.81 -47.51 -3.05
N PRO A 493 -9.24 -48.18 -4.14
CA PRO A 493 -10.61 -48.65 -4.34
C PRO A 493 -11.15 -49.55 -3.24
N ILE A 494 -10.33 -50.47 -2.77
CA ILE A 494 -10.73 -51.45 -1.72
C ILE A 494 -11.06 -50.76 -0.39
N LYS A 495 -10.27 -49.79 0.02
CA LYS A 495 -10.55 -49.03 1.24
C LYS A 495 -11.74 -48.10 1.12
N ALA A 496 -11.99 -47.56 -0.11
CA ALA A 496 -13.14 -46.69 -0.40
C ALA A 496 -14.50 -47.41 -0.37
N LEU A 497 -14.54 -48.73 -0.67
CA LEU A 497 -15.76 -49.51 -0.79
C LEU A 497 -16.08 -50.37 0.44
N LYS A 498 -15.04 -50.89 1.15
CA LYS A 498 -15.22 -51.87 2.25
C LYS A 498 -15.18 -51.30 3.66
N GLU A 499 -14.53 -50.16 3.89
CA GLU A 499 -14.32 -49.61 5.22
C GLU A 499 -15.10 -48.30 5.43
N LYS A 500 -15.51 -48.00 6.66
CA LYS A 500 -15.87 -46.64 7.07
C LYS A 500 -14.62 -45.79 6.96
N ILE A 501 -14.53 -44.97 5.90
CA ILE A 501 -13.38 -44.09 5.63
C ILE A 501 -13.23 -43.15 6.83
N SER A 502 -12.20 -43.39 7.65
CA SER A 502 -11.71 -42.45 8.66
C SER A 502 -10.52 -41.70 8.08
N PHE A 503 -10.44 -40.40 8.34
CA PHE A 503 -9.24 -39.64 8.03
C PHE A 503 -8.04 -40.23 8.78
N GLY A 504 -6.91 -40.46 8.10
CA GLY A 504 -5.64 -40.73 8.76
C GLY A 504 -5.22 -39.54 9.62
N THR A 505 -4.43 -39.79 10.67
CA THR A 505 -3.95 -38.78 11.63
C THR A 505 -3.27 -37.61 10.94
N SER A 506 -2.51 -37.84 9.86
CA SER A 506 -1.80 -36.80 9.09
C SER A 506 -2.74 -35.82 8.38
N GLN A 507 -3.90 -36.32 7.89
CA GLN A 507 -4.87 -35.47 7.17
C GLN A 507 -5.63 -34.53 8.10
N VAL A 508 -5.97 -35.00 9.28
CA VAL A 508 -6.56 -34.18 10.34
C VAL A 508 -5.55 -33.10 10.78
N LEU A 509 -4.26 -33.46 10.86
CA LEU A 509 -3.21 -32.54 11.27
C LEU A 509 -2.97 -31.43 10.22
N ILE A 510 -2.90 -31.77 8.93
CA ILE A 510 -2.77 -30.78 7.83
C ILE A 510 -3.94 -29.79 7.85
N ARG A 511 -5.19 -30.28 7.96
CA ARG A 511 -6.38 -29.43 8.02
C ARG A 511 -6.34 -28.50 9.24
N LYS A 512 -5.97 -29.02 10.41
CA LYS A 512 -5.82 -28.20 11.62
C LYS A 512 -4.72 -27.15 11.43
N GLY A 513 -3.59 -27.53 10.82
CA GLY A 513 -2.51 -26.61 10.49
C GLY A 513 -2.94 -25.48 9.54
N LEU A 514 -3.73 -25.78 8.52
CA LEU A 514 -4.28 -24.78 7.60
C LEU A 514 -5.24 -23.81 8.32
N ILE A 515 -6.05 -24.29 9.24
CA ILE A 515 -6.94 -23.44 10.04
C ILE A 515 -6.11 -22.56 10.99
N ILE A 516 -5.10 -23.13 11.65
CA ILE A 516 -4.17 -22.38 12.52
C ILE A 516 -3.51 -21.26 11.72
N PHE A 517 -2.98 -21.56 10.56
CA PHE A 517 -2.36 -20.59 9.67
C PHE A 517 -3.31 -19.46 9.28
N GLN A 518 -4.54 -19.80 8.87
CA GLN A 518 -5.58 -18.83 8.48
C GLN A 518 -5.96 -17.89 9.65
N PHE A 519 -6.18 -18.45 10.84
CA PHE A 519 -6.50 -17.64 12.02
C PHE A 519 -5.28 -16.86 12.55
N ALA A 520 -4.06 -17.35 12.36
CA ALA A 520 -2.84 -16.60 12.72
C ALA A 520 -2.71 -15.33 11.85
N ILE A 521 -2.93 -15.44 10.53
CA ILE A 521 -2.94 -14.27 9.64
C ILE A 521 -4.05 -13.29 10.04
N SER A 522 -5.28 -13.78 10.27
CA SER A 522 -6.39 -12.91 10.69
C SER A 522 -6.09 -12.21 12.02
N SER A 523 -5.48 -12.91 12.99
CA SER A 523 -5.07 -12.32 14.27
C SER A 523 -3.99 -11.26 14.09
N LEU A 524 -2.98 -11.52 13.25
CA LEU A 524 -1.92 -10.56 12.92
C LEU A 524 -2.51 -9.26 12.35
N LEU A 525 -3.44 -9.36 11.39
CA LEU A 525 -4.08 -8.19 10.78
C LEU A 525 -4.93 -7.41 11.79
N ILE A 526 -5.67 -8.08 12.68
CA ILE A 526 -6.49 -7.43 13.70
C ILE A 526 -5.62 -6.70 14.72
N ILE A 527 -4.55 -7.34 15.19
CA ILE A 527 -3.61 -6.72 16.13
C ILE A 527 -2.96 -5.52 15.47
N GLY A 528 -2.48 -5.66 14.22
CA GLY A 528 -1.87 -4.58 13.45
C GLY A 528 -2.79 -3.37 13.35
N VAL A 529 -4.05 -3.56 12.93
CA VAL A 529 -5.05 -2.46 12.86
C VAL A 529 -5.30 -1.83 14.23
N SER A 530 -5.37 -2.64 15.29
CA SER A 530 -5.57 -2.13 16.65
C SER A 530 -4.41 -1.22 17.10
N LEU A 531 -3.18 -1.62 16.78
CA LEU A 531 -1.98 -0.84 17.10
C LEU A 531 -1.89 0.44 16.27
N VAL A 532 -2.15 0.37 14.96
CA VAL A 532 -2.19 1.55 14.09
C VAL A 532 -3.24 2.55 14.56
N ASN A 533 -4.47 2.09 14.87
CA ASN A 533 -5.50 2.97 15.43
C ASN A 533 -5.03 3.65 16.73
N LYS A 534 -4.45 2.89 17.65
CA LYS A 534 -3.99 3.41 18.94
C LYS A 534 -2.85 4.42 18.79
N GLN A 535 -1.91 4.19 17.85
CA GLN A 535 -0.83 5.12 17.55
C GLN A 535 -1.36 6.44 16.97
N LEU A 536 -2.26 6.38 15.99
CA LEU A 536 -2.84 7.58 15.39
C LEU A 536 -3.74 8.35 16.37
N ASP A 537 -4.49 7.64 17.21
CA ASP A 537 -5.26 8.26 18.28
C ASP A 537 -4.33 8.93 19.32
N TYR A 538 -3.18 8.32 19.63
CA TYR A 538 -2.16 8.90 20.50
C TYR A 538 -1.59 10.19 19.91
N ILE A 539 -1.21 10.17 18.62
CA ILE A 539 -0.69 11.36 17.91
C ILE A 539 -1.75 12.46 17.88
N SER A 540 -2.99 12.14 17.51
CA SER A 540 -4.06 13.13 17.39
C SER A 540 -4.45 13.78 18.74
N ASN A 541 -4.22 13.10 19.86
CA ASN A 541 -4.56 13.59 21.19
C ASN A 541 -3.35 14.08 22.02
N LYS A 542 -2.15 14.01 21.45
CA LYS A 542 -0.95 14.50 22.14
C LYS A 542 -0.97 16.02 22.21
N SER A 543 -0.68 16.57 23.39
CA SER A 543 -0.55 18.01 23.55
C SER A 543 0.57 18.56 22.66
N LEU A 544 0.25 19.56 21.86
CA LEU A 544 1.22 20.27 21.02
C LEU A 544 2.00 21.35 21.80
N GLY A 545 1.63 21.64 23.04
CA GLY A 545 2.17 22.75 23.81
C GLY A 545 1.35 24.05 23.68
N PHE A 546 0.32 24.03 22.79
CA PHE A 546 -0.63 25.13 22.56
C PHE A 546 -2.00 24.58 22.16
N GLN A 547 -3.02 25.46 22.01
CA GLN A 547 -4.41 25.11 21.65
C GLN A 547 -4.66 25.30 20.16
N PRO A 548 -4.50 24.27 19.31
CA PRO A 548 -4.58 24.42 17.85
C PRO A 548 -5.99 24.76 17.32
N ASP A 549 -7.05 24.33 18.04
CA ASP A 549 -8.45 24.50 17.61
C ASP A 549 -8.92 25.97 17.63
N GLN A 550 -8.20 26.83 18.35
CA GLN A 550 -8.52 28.25 18.51
C GLN A 550 -7.64 29.15 17.63
N LEU A 551 -6.72 28.58 16.87
CA LEU A 551 -5.79 29.34 16.05
C LEU A 551 -6.19 29.29 14.59
N LEU A 552 -6.45 30.49 14.01
CA LEU A 552 -6.72 30.71 12.60
C LEU A 552 -5.45 31.27 11.96
N ASP A 553 -4.86 30.54 11.05
CA ASP A 553 -3.69 30.92 10.28
C ASP A 553 -4.14 31.55 8.95
N ILE A 554 -3.70 32.76 8.66
CA ILE A 554 -4.06 33.53 7.46
C ILE A 554 -2.77 33.85 6.70
N SER A 555 -2.69 33.38 5.45
CA SER A 555 -1.50 33.55 4.59
C SER A 555 -1.32 34.99 4.14
N ILE A 556 -0.09 35.53 4.22
CA ILE A 556 0.30 36.82 3.67
C ILE A 556 0.89 36.59 2.28
N ASN A 557 0.03 36.53 1.28
CA ASN A 557 0.35 36.11 -0.09
C ASN A 557 0.68 37.26 -1.06
N ASN A 558 0.65 38.53 -0.61
CA ASN A 558 0.94 39.67 -1.50
C ASN A 558 1.63 40.83 -0.82
N SER A 559 2.25 41.69 -1.63
CA SER A 559 3.01 42.87 -1.20
C SER A 559 2.10 43.93 -0.53
N THR A 560 0.87 44.07 -1.00
CA THR A 560 -0.10 45.02 -0.45
C THR A 560 -0.49 44.66 0.98
N VAL A 561 -0.80 43.40 1.25
CA VAL A 561 -1.07 42.92 2.62
C VAL A 561 0.17 43.11 3.49
N ARG A 562 1.33 42.70 2.99
CA ARG A 562 2.60 42.79 3.72
C ARG A 562 2.91 44.22 4.17
N SER A 563 2.67 45.21 3.30
CA SER A 563 2.90 46.64 3.64
C SER A 563 1.87 47.21 4.61
N ASN A 564 0.67 46.60 4.73
CA ASN A 564 -0.42 47.07 5.60
C ASN A 564 -0.64 46.15 6.84
N ILE A 565 0.28 45.26 7.14
CA ILE A 565 0.15 44.34 8.30
C ILE A 565 -0.26 45.05 9.59
N PRO A 566 0.39 46.17 10.04
CA PRO A 566 0.00 46.79 11.28
C PRO A 566 -1.48 47.22 11.29
N GLN A 567 -1.96 47.82 10.20
CA GLN A 567 -3.35 48.26 10.08
C GLN A 567 -4.34 47.10 10.05
N ILE A 568 -3.96 45.99 9.37
CA ILE A 568 -4.77 44.78 9.32
C ILE A 568 -4.90 44.17 10.72
N LEU A 569 -3.78 44.04 11.47
CA LEU A 569 -3.81 43.52 12.82
C LEU A 569 -4.68 44.39 13.75
N ASP A 570 -4.56 45.71 13.66
CA ASP A 570 -5.37 46.64 14.45
C ASP A 570 -6.87 46.49 14.15
N GLN A 571 -7.24 46.32 12.88
CA GLN A 571 -8.65 46.08 12.51
C GLN A 571 -9.15 44.71 12.92
N LEU A 572 -8.38 43.63 12.72
CA LEU A 572 -8.75 42.29 13.16
C LEU A 572 -9.02 42.24 14.68
N LYS A 573 -8.23 42.91 15.51
CA LYS A 573 -8.46 43.02 16.98
C LYS A 573 -9.78 43.68 17.36
N THR A 574 -10.40 44.44 16.46
CA THR A 574 -11.71 45.07 16.73
C THR A 574 -12.89 44.14 16.52
N ILE A 575 -12.65 43.00 15.85
CA ILE A 575 -13.70 42.03 15.54
C ILE A 575 -14.06 41.23 16.79
N SER A 576 -15.32 41.23 17.16
CA SER A 576 -15.82 40.46 18.30
C SER A 576 -15.65 38.98 18.06
N GLY A 577 -14.91 38.29 18.92
CA GLY A 577 -14.58 36.87 18.79
C GLY A 577 -13.12 36.62 18.40
N ILE A 578 -12.32 37.63 18.08
CA ILE A 578 -10.86 37.58 18.06
C ILE A 578 -10.32 38.00 19.42
N GLU A 579 -9.55 37.15 20.06
CA GLU A 579 -8.96 37.39 21.37
C GLU A 579 -7.65 38.17 21.22
N GLU A 580 -6.76 37.71 20.36
CA GLU A 580 -5.49 38.36 20.05
C GLU A 580 -5.03 37.95 18.64
N VAL A 581 -4.15 38.74 18.04
CA VAL A 581 -3.53 38.45 16.73
C VAL A 581 -2.02 38.63 16.80
N SER A 582 -1.29 37.82 16.06
CA SER A 582 0.17 37.89 15.94
C SER A 582 0.58 37.60 14.48
N VAL A 583 1.85 37.82 14.19
CA VAL A 583 2.45 37.52 12.88
C VAL A 583 3.69 36.66 13.05
N MET A 584 3.93 35.83 12.05
CA MET A 584 5.08 34.92 12.06
C MET A 584 5.61 34.63 10.65
N SER A 585 6.90 34.23 10.57
CA SER A 585 7.55 33.86 9.29
C SER A 585 7.29 32.44 8.85
N GLY A 586 6.74 31.60 9.69
CA GLY A 586 6.39 30.22 9.42
C GLY A 586 4.95 29.93 9.81
N SER A 587 4.57 28.65 9.84
CA SER A 587 3.25 28.20 10.30
C SER A 587 3.41 26.90 11.09
N PRO A 588 2.78 26.76 12.28
CA PRO A 588 2.81 25.50 13.01
C PRO A 588 2.30 24.34 12.15
N GLY A 589 3.06 23.26 12.09
CA GLY A 589 2.79 22.14 11.18
C GLY A 589 3.16 22.41 9.72
N GLY A 590 3.71 23.58 9.40
CA GLY A 590 4.11 24.00 8.07
C GLY A 590 5.61 24.27 7.96
N PHE A 591 5.94 25.32 7.23
CA PHE A 591 7.32 25.70 6.94
C PHE A 591 7.97 26.52 8.06
N PHE A 592 9.26 26.27 8.32
CA PHE A 592 10.16 27.04 9.17
C PHE A 592 11.49 27.28 8.45
N ASP A 593 12.09 28.46 8.69
CA ASP A 593 13.43 28.73 8.19
C ASP A 593 14.46 27.95 9.01
N ASN A 594 15.56 27.55 8.38
CA ASN A 594 16.64 26.83 9.02
C ASN A 594 17.96 27.58 8.76
N PHE A 595 18.53 28.16 9.81
CA PHE A 595 19.70 29.02 9.69
C PHE A 595 20.88 28.49 10.50
N SER A 596 22.06 28.97 10.09
CA SER A 596 23.35 28.70 10.78
C SER A 596 23.64 29.76 11.81
N PHE A 597 23.99 29.33 13.01
CA PHE A 597 24.30 30.21 14.13
C PHE A 597 25.71 29.96 14.65
N SER A 598 26.42 31.02 15.04
CA SER A 598 27.64 30.93 15.83
C SER A 598 27.38 31.47 17.25
N ILE A 599 28.10 30.91 18.21
CA ILE A 599 28.08 31.34 19.60
C ILE A 599 29.24 32.32 19.81
N GLU A 600 29.06 33.35 20.63
CA GLU A 600 30.14 34.28 20.96
C GLU A 600 31.32 33.49 21.57
N ASN A 601 32.53 33.76 21.06
CA ASN A 601 33.79 33.11 21.48
C ASN A 601 33.86 31.58 21.19
N ASN A 602 33.06 31.09 20.24
CA ASN A 602 33.15 29.73 19.72
C ASN A 602 33.12 29.76 18.19
N ASP A 603 34.06 29.08 17.56
CA ASP A 603 34.15 29.02 16.08
C ASP A 603 33.20 27.98 15.47
N GLU A 604 32.46 27.25 16.30
CA GLU A 604 31.49 26.25 15.85
C GLU A 604 30.25 26.92 15.29
N VAL A 605 29.81 26.47 14.10
CA VAL A 605 28.58 26.91 13.45
C VAL A 605 27.56 25.81 13.55
N LEU A 606 26.44 26.10 14.20
CA LEU A 606 25.35 25.17 14.48
C LEU A 606 24.11 25.58 13.67
N THR A 607 23.38 24.63 13.18
CA THR A 607 22.14 24.86 12.42
C THR A 607 20.93 24.66 13.35
N MET A 608 20.02 25.63 13.38
CA MET A 608 18.80 25.57 14.19
C MET A 608 17.64 26.16 13.41
N ASN A 609 16.44 25.66 13.70
CA ASN A 609 15.21 26.23 13.16
C ASN A 609 15.04 27.67 13.63
N THR A 610 14.45 28.49 12.79
CA THR A 610 14.29 29.91 13.05
C THR A 610 12.87 30.36 12.76
N LEU A 611 12.34 31.18 13.64
CA LEU A 611 11.03 31.79 13.51
C LEU A 611 11.13 33.29 13.77
N PHE A 612 10.62 34.11 12.87
CA PHE A 612 10.46 35.55 13.06
C PHE A 612 9.02 35.82 13.47
N ILE A 613 8.87 36.58 14.56
CA ILE A 613 7.58 36.85 15.20
C ILE A 613 7.46 38.32 15.63
N ASP A 614 6.26 38.70 16.05
CA ASP A 614 6.05 39.94 16.81
C ASP A 614 6.03 39.69 18.35
N ASP A 615 5.73 40.71 19.13
CA ASP A 615 5.66 40.67 20.60
C ASP A 615 4.39 39.99 21.16
N LYS A 616 3.47 39.57 20.31
CA LYS A 616 2.20 38.92 20.69
C LYS A 616 2.15 37.42 20.46
N PHE A 617 3.19 36.89 19.87
CA PHE A 617 3.22 35.46 19.48
C PHE A 617 3.03 34.53 20.68
N SER A 618 3.79 34.74 21.76
CA SER A 618 3.68 33.88 22.94
C SER A 618 2.32 33.96 23.62
N GLU A 619 1.65 35.11 23.56
CA GLU A 619 0.28 35.31 24.08
C GLU A 619 -0.75 34.58 23.22
N VAL A 620 -0.62 34.64 21.88
CA VAL A 620 -1.54 33.94 20.91
C VAL A 620 -1.44 32.43 21.05
N PHE A 621 -0.22 31.92 21.25
CA PHE A 621 0.03 30.47 21.38
C PHE A 621 -0.02 29.95 22.83
N ASP A 622 -0.27 30.80 23.82
CA ASP A 622 -0.25 30.45 25.26
C ASP A 622 1.07 29.77 25.69
N LEU A 623 2.22 30.28 25.20
CA LEU A 623 3.52 29.70 25.48
C LEU A 623 4.08 30.19 26.83
N ASN A 624 4.64 29.26 27.59
CA ASN A 624 5.23 29.57 28.92
C ASN A 624 6.72 29.90 28.78
N MET A 625 7.13 30.98 29.36
CA MET A 625 8.57 31.31 29.55
C MET A 625 9.10 30.54 30.75
N ILE A 626 10.16 29.73 30.55
CA ILE A 626 10.79 28.96 31.63
C ILE A 626 11.86 29.78 32.36
N ALA A 627 12.61 30.56 31.58
CA ALA A 627 13.62 31.46 32.12
C ALA A 627 13.64 32.79 31.37
N GLY A 628 14.04 33.85 32.02
CA GLY A 628 14.13 35.19 31.42
C GLY A 628 12.78 35.86 31.20
N ARG A 629 12.59 36.51 30.07
CA ARG A 629 11.38 37.27 29.69
C ARG A 629 11.02 37.10 28.23
N ASP A 630 9.77 37.39 27.94
CA ASP A 630 9.28 37.49 26.56
C ASP A 630 9.68 38.82 25.89
N PHE A 631 9.44 38.95 24.58
CA PHE A 631 9.60 40.23 23.88
C PHE A 631 8.55 41.25 24.34
N ASP A 632 8.97 42.49 24.37
CA ASP A 632 8.09 43.61 24.71
C ASP A 632 8.50 44.85 23.90
N LYS A 633 7.57 45.48 23.22
CA LYS A 633 7.75 46.72 22.44
C LYS A 633 8.31 47.87 23.31
N ALA A 634 8.15 47.84 24.64
CA ALA A 634 8.75 48.80 25.55
C ALA A 634 10.28 48.77 25.51
N TYR A 635 10.87 47.64 25.15
CA TYR A 635 12.32 47.51 24.96
C TYR A 635 12.67 47.68 23.48
N SER A 636 13.06 48.89 23.09
CA SER A 636 13.39 49.18 21.66
C SER A 636 14.53 48.32 21.08
N THR A 637 15.30 47.67 21.95
CA THR A 637 16.39 46.75 21.56
C THR A 637 15.95 45.35 21.19
N ASP A 638 14.70 44.98 21.54
CA ASP A 638 14.24 43.61 21.29
C ASP A 638 14.18 43.26 19.80
N SER A 639 13.76 44.20 18.97
CA SER A 639 13.72 43.99 17.51
C SER A 639 15.09 43.85 16.85
N SER A 640 16.15 44.45 17.45
CA SER A 640 17.48 44.51 16.82
C SER A 640 18.53 43.58 17.44
N SER A 641 18.42 43.28 18.75
CA SER A 641 19.50 42.63 19.48
C SER A 641 19.07 41.58 20.51
N ALA A 642 17.76 41.27 20.60
CA ALA A 642 17.26 40.20 21.45
C ALA A 642 16.83 38.97 20.66
N THR A 643 16.92 37.81 21.29
CA THR A 643 16.40 36.53 20.76
C THR A 643 15.88 35.65 21.89
N ILE A 644 14.93 34.79 21.62
CA ILE A 644 14.40 33.75 22.50
C ILE A 644 14.75 32.40 21.91
N ILE A 645 15.02 31.42 22.75
CA ILE A 645 15.27 30.04 22.32
C ILE A 645 14.29 29.09 23.04
N ASN A 646 14.02 27.90 22.43
CA ASN A 646 13.26 26.87 23.14
C ASN A 646 14.17 26.06 24.07
N GLN A 647 13.58 25.23 24.95
CA GLN A 647 14.31 24.32 25.85
C GLN A 647 15.31 23.47 25.09
N LYS A 648 14.87 22.89 23.95
CA LYS A 648 15.70 22.01 23.14
C LYS A 648 16.94 22.71 22.59
N ALA A 649 16.85 23.97 22.22
CA ALA A 649 18.00 24.77 21.80
C ALA A 649 18.99 25.03 22.96
N ALA A 650 18.51 25.31 24.17
CA ALA A 650 19.37 25.44 25.34
C ALA A 650 20.13 24.15 25.65
N GLU A 651 19.43 23.00 25.63
CA GLU A 651 20.03 21.67 25.78
C GLU A 651 21.06 21.35 24.68
N PHE A 652 20.73 21.66 23.44
CA PHE A 652 21.59 21.44 22.26
C PHE A 652 22.87 22.26 22.36
N LEU A 653 22.79 23.50 22.91
CA LEU A 653 23.92 24.38 23.14
C LEU A 653 24.70 24.05 24.41
N GLY A 654 24.23 23.07 25.20
CA GLY A 654 24.89 22.61 26.43
C GLY A 654 24.72 23.55 27.61
N TRP A 655 23.66 24.38 27.62
CA TRP A 655 23.37 25.35 28.68
C TRP A 655 22.17 24.94 29.54
N THR A 656 22.21 25.27 30.81
CA THR A 656 20.98 25.32 31.61
C THR A 656 20.12 26.51 31.17
N TYR A 657 18.82 26.48 31.46
CA TYR A 657 17.89 27.53 31.01
C TYR A 657 18.26 28.90 31.56
N GLU A 658 18.76 28.97 32.80
CA GLU A 658 19.24 30.21 33.43
C GLU A 658 20.58 30.67 32.85
N GLU A 659 21.50 29.75 32.53
CA GLU A 659 22.79 30.07 31.91
C GLU A 659 22.67 30.61 30.51
N ALA A 660 21.62 30.18 29.78
CA ALA A 660 21.34 30.65 28.44
C ALA A 660 21.02 32.16 28.39
N ILE A 661 20.42 32.70 29.46
CA ILE A 661 20.06 34.11 29.51
C ILE A 661 21.31 34.99 29.56
N GLY A 662 21.39 35.94 28.61
CA GLY A 662 22.53 36.85 28.45
C GLY A 662 23.65 36.34 27.56
N LYS A 663 23.59 35.04 27.12
CA LYS A 663 24.48 34.51 26.07
C LYS A 663 24.17 35.17 24.74
N GLN A 664 25.15 35.21 23.85
CA GLN A 664 25.00 35.81 22.53
C GLN A 664 25.19 34.79 21.41
N ILE A 665 24.30 34.85 20.43
CA ILE A 665 24.33 34.04 19.19
C ILE A 665 24.20 34.96 17.98
N GLU A 666 24.88 34.62 16.90
CA GLU A 666 24.82 35.36 15.64
C GLU A 666 24.25 34.49 14.52
N ASN A 667 23.29 35.00 13.78
CA ASN A 667 22.75 34.34 12.58
C ASN A 667 23.68 34.60 11.38
N LYS A 668 24.35 33.57 10.89
CA LYS A 668 25.31 33.66 9.77
C LYS A 668 24.67 33.82 8.39
N ASN A 669 23.38 33.55 8.29
CA ASN A 669 22.63 33.68 7.03
C ASN A 669 22.16 35.13 6.80
N LEU A 670 22.07 35.93 7.88
CA LEU A 670 21.63 37.31 7.81
C LEU A 670 22.87 38.25 7.89
N SER A 671 23.24 38.81 6.74
CA SER A 671 24.36 39.74 6.68
C SER A 671 24.05 41.01 7.48
N ASN A 672 25.00 41.45 8.36
CA ASN A 672 24.98 42.69 9.11
C ASN A 672 24.07 42.75 10.35
N GLU A 673 23.55 41.65 10.86
CA GLU A 673 22.71 41.66 12.07
C GLU A 673 23.54 41.60 13.36
N GLY A 674 24.74 41.02 13.33
CA GLY A 674 25.61 40.87 14.51
C GLY A 674 25.05 39.90 15.56
N TYR A 675 25.67 39.93 16.74
CA TYR A 675 25.24 39.08 17.86
C TYR A 675 23.93 39.55 18.47
N ARG A 676 23.00 38.61 18.74
CA ARG A 676 21.77 38.81 19.49
C ARG A 676 21.88 38.17 20.87
N THR A 677 21.40 38.85 21.89
CA THR A 677 21.39 38.35 23.26
C THR A 677 20.14 37.51 23.55
N ILE A 678 20.31 36.34 24.10
CA ILE A 678 19.20 35.49 24.55
C ILE A 678 18.56 36.15 25.79
N VAL A 679 17.28 36.56 25.65
CA VAL A 679 16.51 37.23 26.71
C VAL A 679 15.52 36.31 27.40
N GLY A 680 15.17 35.18 26.75
CA GLY A 680 14.21 34.24 27.28
C GLY A 680 14.44 32.82 26.76
N VAL A 681 13.98 31.86 27.57
CA VAL A 681 13.84 30.43 27.16
C VAL A 681 12.36 30.06 27.28
N VAL A 682 11.77 29.65 26.15
CA VAL A 682 10.37 29.24 26.06
C VAL A 682 10.27 27.73 26.22
N GLU A 683 9.17 27.25 26.78
CA GLU A 683 8.83 25.82 26.85
C GLU A 683 8.78 25.21 25.46
N ASP A 684 9.18 23.93 25.34
CA ASP A 684 9.13 23.22 24.09
C ASP A 684 7.68 23.04 23.62
N PHE A 685 7.44 23.34 22.36
CA PHE A 685 6.15 23.14 21.70
C PHE A 685 6.36 22.47 20.34
N HIS A 686 5.36 21.72 19.89
CA HIS A 686 5.42 21.03 18.59
C HIS A 686 5.07 21.99 17.46
N PHE A 687 6.07 22.46 16.76
CA PHE A 687 5.90 23.32 15.58
C PHE A 687 5.99 22.55 14.26
N ALA A 688 6.44 21.29 14.30
CA ALA A 688 6.53 20.36 13.18
C ALA A 688 5.75 19.07 13.46
N SER A 689 5.76 18.14 12.52
CA SER A 689 5.11 16.82 12.65
C SER A 689 5.66 16.03 13.84
N LEU A 690 4.78 15.31 14.54
CA LEU A 690 5.12 14.37 15.63
C LEU A 690 5.89 13.11 15.16
N HIS A 691 6.13 12.97 13.85
CA HIS A 691 7.10 12.00 13.31
C HIS A 691 8.54 12.36 13.73
N HIS A 692 8.81 13.65 13.99
CA HIS A 692 10.10 14.16 14.41
C HIS A 692 10.09 14.57 15.89
N GLN A 693 11.25 14.53 16.54
CA GLN A 693 11.43 15.13 17.86
C GLN A 693 11.36 16.65 17.75
N ILE A 694 11.03 17.32 18.86
CA ILE A 694 11.15 18.78 18.91
C ILE A 694 12.62 19.15 18.68
N GLU A 695 12.85 20.03 17.73
CA GLU A 695 14.18 20.48 17.33
C GLU A 695 14.56 21.80 17.99
N PRO A 696 15.86 22.14 18.01
CA PRO A 696 16.33 23.46 18.45
C PRO A 696 15.68 24.60 17.65
N LEU A 697 15.06 25.57 18.33
CA LEU A 697 14.38 26.69 17.73
C LEU A 697 14.91 28.02 18.29
N VAL A 698 15.25 28.93 17.39
CA VAL A 698 15.64 30.33 17.69
C VAL A 698 14.52 31.25 17.19
N VAL A 699 14.01 32.08 18.07
CA VAL A 699 12.91 33.00 17.80
C VAL A 699 13.43 34.45 17.91
N SER A 700 13.15 35.28 16.91
CA SER A 700 13.60 36.66 16.87
C SER A 700 12.50 37.60 16.35
N MET A 701 12.52 38.85 16.77
CA MET A 701 11.64 39.85 16.19
C MET A 701 12.23 40.41 14.91
N LYS A 702 11.56 40.16 13.79
CA LYS A 702 11.93 40.67 12.45
C LYS A 702 10.70 40.73 11.55
N SER A 703 10.63 41.74 10.69
CA SER A 703 9.48 41.97 9.77
C SER A 703 9.50 41.11 8.51
N ASP A 704 9.83 39.82 8.60
CA ASP A 704 9.75 38.85 7.50
C ASP A 704 8.58 37.90 7.73
N TYR A 705 7.37 38.48 7.79
CA TYR A 705 6.17 37.75 8.12
C TYR A 705 5.52 37.13 6.87
N ARG A 706 5.08 35.90 6.97
CA ARG A 706 4.36 35.16 5.94
C ARG A 706 2.92 34.82 6.35
N ASN A 707 2.63 34.84 7.66
CA ASN A 707 1.35 34.46 8.20
C ASN A 707 0.89 35.42 9.28
N ILE A 708 -0.42 35.68 9.34
CA ILE A 708 -1.12 36.27 10.48
C ILE A 708 -1.81 35.15 11.23
N VAL A 709 -1.58 35.00 12.52
CA VAL A 709 -2.28 34.02 13.36
C VAL A 709 -3.22 34.75 14.32
N ALA A 710 -4.50 34.40 14.24
CA ALA A 710 -5.53 34.95 15.10
C ALA A 710 -6.02 33.88 16.08
N LYS A 711 -6.01 34.25 17.39
CA LYS A 711 -6.66 33.45 18.43
C LYS A 711 -8.15 33.80 18.44
N VAL A 712 -8.99 32.81 18.11
CA VAL A 712 -10.42 33.02 17.89
C VAL A 712 -11.28 32.22 18.88
N SER A 713 -12.41 32.80 19.27
CA SER A 713 -13.42 32.08 20.05
C SER A 713 -14.16 31.09 19.16
N THR A 714 -14.27 29.84 19.61
CA THR A 714 -14.93 28.76 18.87
C THR A 714 -16.48 28.84 18.92
N GLU A 715 -17.05 29.75 19.70
CA GLU A 715 -18.49 29.81 19.92
C GLU A 715 -19.29 30.29 18.69
N ASN A 716 -18.71 31.13 17.81
CA ASN A 716 -19.39 31.68 16.64
C ASN A 716 -18.48 31.84 15.41
N ILE A 717 -17.79 30.80 15.02
CA ILE A 717 -16.88 30.82 13.86
C ILE A 717 -17.58 31.21 12.56
N SER A 718 -18.82 30.74 12.35
CA SER A 718 -19.60 31.05 11.12
C SER A 718 -19.93 32.54 10.97
N GLY A 719 -20.05 33.29 12.06
CA GLY A 719 -20.27 34.73 12.04
C GLY A 719 -18.97 35.54 11.99
N LEU A 720 -17.85 34.93 12.41
CA LEU A 720 -16.53 35.56 12.48
C LEU A 720 -15.83 35.62 11.12
N LEU A 721 -15.82 34.52 10.37
CA LEU A 721 -15.12 34.40 9.10
C LEU A 721 -15.57 35.45 8.05
N PRO A 722 -16.86 35.78 7.87
CA PRO A 722 -17.27 36.84 6.96
C PRO A 722 -16.71 38.21 7.33
N GLN A 723 -16.59 38.55 8.64
CA GLN A 723 -16.04 39.82 9.10
C GLN A 723 -14.52 39.91 8.86
N ILE A 724 -13.82 38.83 9.07
CA ILE A 724 -12.39 38.72 8.75
C ILE A 724 -12.19 38.90 7.23
N THR A 725 -13.03 38.25 6.41
CA THR A 725 -12.99 38.34 4.94
C THR A 725 -13.29 39.76 4.47
N GLU A 726 -14.27 40.44 5.05
CA GLU A 726 -14.59 41.84 4.74
C GLU A 726 -13.41 42.76 5.10
N THR A 727 -12.83 42.57 6.29
CA THR A 727 -11.65 43.33 6.71
C THR A 727 -10.50 43.15 5.73
N TRP A 728 -10.21 41.88 5.34
CA TRP A 728 -9.17 41.57 4.35
C TRP A 728 -9.43 42.25 3.01
N ASN A 729 -10.63 42.14 2.48
CA ASN A 729 -11.00 42.71 1.18
C ASN A 729 -10.90 44.26 1.13
N ASN A 730 -10.95 44.95 2.28
CA ASN A 730 -10.71 46.38 2.33
C ASN A 730 -9.26 46.78 2.05
N PHE A 731 -8.29 45.87 2.35
CA PHE A 731 -6.87 46.08 2.08
C PHE A 731 -6.41 45.42 0.77
N SER A 732 -6.97 44.28 0.46
CA SER A 732 -6.55 43.45 -0.66
C SER A 732 -7.77 42.90 -1.45
N PRO A 733 -8.47 43.74 -2.23
CA PRO A 733 -9.66 43.32 -2.94
C PRO A 733 -9.39 42.32 -4.08
N LEU A 734 -8.17 42.28 -4.60
CA LEU A 734 -7.77 41.34 -5.69
C LEU A 734 -7.45 39.93 -5.17
N TYR A 735 -6.98 39.82 -3.95
CA TYR A 735 -6.53 38.54 -3.38
C TYR A 735 -7.54 38.04 -2.38
N PRO A 736 -8.24 36.95 -2.68
CA PRO A 736 -9.11 36.32 -1.69
C PRO A 736 -8.30 35.92 -0.47
N ILE A 737 -8.92 36.04 0.71
CA ILE A 737 -8.28 35.60 1.93
C ILE A 737 -8.06 34.08 1.92
N GLU A 738 -6.85 33.64 2.18
CA GLU A 738 -6.53 32.24 2.46
C GLU A 738 -6.32 32.06 3.94
N TYR A 739 -7.14 31.22 4.53
CA TYR A 739 -7.03 30.89 5.95
C TYR A 739 -7.24 29.40 6.19
N ARG A 740 -6.61 28.89 7.24
CA ARG A 740 -6.77 27.50 7.71
C ARG A 740 -6.74 27.48 9.22
N PHE A 741 -7.46 26.55 9.82
CA PHE A 741 -7.28 26.28 11.24
C PHE A 741 -6.00 25.47 11.44
N VAL A 742 -5.26 25.78 12.51
CA VAL A 742 -3.98 25.09 12.78
C VAL A 742 -4.18 23.60 13.05
N ASN A 743 -5.30 23.19 13.66
CA ASN A 743 -5.64 21.77 13.83
C ASN A 743 -5.85 21.04 12.49
N GLU A 744 -6.40 21.72 11.47
CA GLU A 744 -6.57 21.17 10.13
C GLU A 744 -5.21 21.00 9.42
N GLN A 745 -4.29 21.96 9.60
CA GLN A 745 -2.92 21.87 9.07
C GLN A 745 -2.19 20.65 9.67
N PHE A 746 -2.27 20.48 11.00
CA PHE A 746 -1.71 19.28 11.64
C PHE A 746 -2.38 17.98 11.18
N ALA A 747 -3.71 17.98 10.97
CA ALA A 747 -4.41 16.80 10.45
C ALA A 747 -3.95 16.42 9.04
N GLN A 748 -3.62 17.39 8.19
CA GLN A 748 -3.08 17.14 6.84
C GLN A 748 -1.73 16.42 6.87
N LEU A 749 -0.86 16.68 7.87
CA LEU A 749 0.42 16.00 8.03
C LEU A 749 0.24 14.47 8.23
N TYR A 750 -0.91 14.03 8.76
CA TYR A 750 -1.23 12.62 9.03
C TYR A 750 -2.30 12.05 8.09
N GLU A 751 -2.56 12.71 6.95
CA GLU A 751 -3.58 12.25 6.00
C GLU A 751 -3.19 10.90 5.37
N SER A 752 -1.91 10.72 5.02
CA SER A 752 -1.37 9.46 4.50
C SER A 752 -1.53 8.32 5.50
N ASP A 753 -1.20 8.54 6.77
CA ASP A 753 -1.36 7.56 7.85
C ASP A 753 -2.84 7.20 8.07
N THR A 754 -3.71 8.21 8.04
CA THR A 754 -5.16 8.02 8.17
C THR A 754 -5.73 7.22 6.99
N ARG A 755 -5.24 7.43 5.79
CA ARG A 755 -5.57 6.67 4.59
C ARG A 755 -5.14 5.21 4.73
N GLN A 756 -3.89 4.98 5.11
CA GLN A 756 -3.37 3.63 5.38
C GLN A 756 -4.23 2.91 6.42
N ARG A 757 -4.58 3.56 7.53
CA ARG A 757 -5.46 3.04 8.56
C ARG A 757 -6.79 2.54 8.01
N LYS A 758 -7.48 3.34 7.17
CA LYS A 758 -8.77 2.97 6.57
C LYS A 758 -8.66 1.72 5.70
N VAL A 759 -7.60 1.64 4.92
CA VAL A 759 -7.35 0.50 4.03
C VAL A 759 -7.01 -0.76 4.82
N PHE A 760 -6.11 -0.68 5.81
CA PHE A 760 -5.81 -1.80 6.71
C PHE A 760 -7.05 -2.32 7.43
N PHE A 761 -7.90 -1.43 7.92
CA PHE A 761 -9.14 -1.79 8.58
C PHE A 761 -10.08 -2.55 7.64
N ALA A 762 -10.30 -2.06 6.42
CA ALA A 762 -11.14 -2.70 5.42
C ALA A 762 -10.64 -4.12 5.07
N PHE A 763 -9.34 -4.28 4.80
CA PHE A 763 -8.77 -5.59 4.46
C PHE A 763 -8.71 -6.56 5.65
N SER A 764 -8.56 -6.05 6.86
CA SER A 764 -8.66 -6.88 8.07
C SER A 764 -10.07 -7.45 8.26
N ILE A 765 -11.10 -6.64 8.05
CA ILE A 765 -12.49 -7.12 8.05
C ILE A 765 -12.68 -8.23 7.01
N ILE A 766 -12.17 -8.02 5.81
CA ILE A 766 -12.24 -8.99 4.70
C ILE A 766 -11.56 -10.31 5.09
N ALA A 767 -10.35 -10.26 5.63
CA ALA A 767 -9.63 -11.45 6.08
C ALA A 767 -10.42 -12.22 7.17
N ILE A 768 -11.02 -11.50 8.12
CA ILE A 768 -11.90 -12.10 9.16
C ILE A 768 -13.11 -12.77 8.54
N VAL A 769 -13.78 -12.09 7.59
CA VAL A 769 -14.97 -12.65 6.92
C VAL A 769 -14.61 -13.96 6.19
N ILE A 770 -13.49 -13.99 5.46
CA ILE A 770 -13.02 -15.20 4.77
C ILE A 770 -12.73 -16.31 5.80
N ALA A 771 -12.08 -15.98 6.93
CA ALA A 771 -11.78 -16.93 8.00
C ALA A 771 -13.07 -17.50 8.63
N CYS A 772 -14.03 -16.64 8.91
CA CYS A 772 -15.34 -17.04 9.44
C CYS A 772 -16.13 -17.90 8.44
N LEU A 773 -16.10 -17.59 7.14
CA LEU A 773 -16.73 -18.42 6.09
C LEU A 773 -16.11 -19.83 6.05
N GLY A 774 -14.79 -19.94 6.19
CA GLY A 774 -14.09 -21.22 6.27
C GLY A 774 -14.50 -22.03 7.50
N LEU A 775 -14.51 -21.38 8.64
CA LEU A 775 -14.94 -22.02 9.90
C LEU A 775 -16.41 -22.44 9.87
N PHE A 776 -17.27 -21.59 9.32
CA PHE A 776 -18.71 -21.88 9.15
C PHE A 776 -18.92 -23.13 8.29
N GLY A 777 -18.26 -23.21 7.15
CA GLY A 777 -18.37 -24.36 6.25
C GLY A 777 -17.84 -25.66 6.89
N LEU A 778 -16.73 -25.58 7.63
CA LEU A 778 -16.17 -26.72 8.38
C LEU A 778 -17.08 -27.14 9.55
N ALA A 779 -17.63 -26.18 10.29
CA ALA A 779 -18.58 -26.45 11.37
C ALA A 779 -19.83 -27.16 10.83
N THR A 780 -20.39 -26.65 9.72
CA THR A 780 -21.54 -27.29 9.04
C THR A 780 -21.26 -28.76 8.75
N PHE A 781 -20.13 -29.04 8.11
CA PHE A 781 -19.76 -30.42 7.75
C PHE A 781 -19.51 -31.31 8.98
N ASN A 782 -18.77 -30.82 9.99
CA ASN A 782 -18.47 -31.59 11.19
C ASN A 782 -19.74 -31.91 12.00
N VAL A 783 -20.65 -30.93 12.09
CA VAL A 783 -21.94 -31.10 12.80
C VAL A 783 -22.85 -32.06 12.05
N GLU A 784 -22.94 -31.95 10.71
CA GLU A 784 -23.70 -32.86 9.87
C GLU A 784 -23.23 -34.32 10.02
N LYS A 785 -21.90 -34.53 10.01
CA LYS A 785 -21.29 -35.86 10.18
C LYS A 785 -21.51 -36.45 11.57
N ARG A 786 -21.60 -35.62 12.61
CA ARG A 786 -21.84 -36.05 14.01
C ARG A 786 -23.32 -35.90 14.43
N SER A 787 -24.22 -35.68 13.46
CA SER A 787 -25.67 -35.49 13.79
C SER A 787 -26.29 -36.69 14.50
N LYS A 788 -25.94 -37.94 14.13
CA LYS A 788 -26.33 -39.14 14.83
C LYS A 788 -25.82 -39.20 16.29
N GLU A 789 -24.52 -38.86 16.48
CA GLU A 789 -23.91 -38.79 17.82
C GLU A 789 -24.60 -37.73 18.69
N MET A 790 -24.92 -36.57 18.10
CA MET A 790 -25.65 -35.50 18.76
C MET A 790 -27.08 -35.93 19.11
N GLY A 791 -27.78 -36.64 18.20
CA GLY A 791 -29.08 -37.20 18.42
C GLY A 791 -29.09 -38.19 19.59
N ILE A 792 -28.13 -39.11 19.63
CA ILE A 792 -27.97 -40.10 20.72
C ILE A 792 -27.69 -39.40 22.07
N ARG A 793 -26.73 -38.43 22.07
CA ARG A 793 -26.43 -37.67 23.30
C ARG A 793 -27.66 -36.91 23.83
N LYS A 794 -28.45 -36.31 22.92
CA LYS A 794 -29.67 -35.58 23.27
C LYS A 794 -30.75 -36.52 23.85
N VAL A 795 -30.91 -37.72 23.28
CA VAL A 795 -31.81 -38.75 23.81
C VAL A 795 -31.33 -39.23 25.20
N LEU A 796 -30.03 -39.27 25.44
CA LEU A 796 -29.40 -39.61 26.72
C LEU A 796 -29.36 -38.44 27.73
N GLY A 797 -30.01 -37.29 27.42
CA GLY A 797 -30.19 -36.18 28.35
C GLY A 797 -29.16 -35.06 28.27
N ALA A 798 -28.26 -35.04 27.26
CA ALA A 798 -27.34 -33.94 27.08
C ALA A 798 -28.07 -32.63 26.75
N THR A 799 -27.70 -31.55 27.45
CA THR A 799 -28.25 -30.22 27.24
C THR A 799 -27.66 -29.55 25.96
N MET A 800 -28.32 -28.50 25.47
CA MET A 800 -27.81 -27.69 24.38
C MET A 800 -26.42 -27.11 24.71
N SER A 801 -26.20 -26.69 25.94
CA SER A 801 -24.95 -26.15 26.43
C SER A 801 -23.81 -27.17 26.37
N ASP A 802 -24.07 -28.45 26.71
CA ASP A 802 -23.05 -29.51 26.63
C ASP A 802 -22.59 -29.78 25.20
N LEU A 803 -23.54 -29.74 24.26
CA LEU A 803 -23.24 -29.88 22.82
C LEU A 803 -22.42 -28.70 22.32
N LEU A 804 -22.82 -27.46 22.63
CA LEU A 804 -22.10 -26.25 22.26
C LEU A 804 -20.67 -26.22 22.82
N LEU A 805 -20.51 -26.57 24.11
CA LEU A 805 -19.20 -26.62 24.76
C LEU A 805 -18.26 -27.63 24.10
N THR A 806 -18.77 -28.79 23.70
CA THR A 806 -17.96 -29.84 23.05
C THR A 806 -17.37 -29.36 21.72
N PHE A 807 -18.17 -28.70 20.88
CA PHE A 807 -17.70 -28.20 19.57
C PHE A 807 -16.83 -26.96 19.73
N ASN A 808 -17.20 -26.02 20.60
CA ASN A 808 -16.42 -24.81 20.82
C ASN A 808 -15.04 -25.08 21.44
N LYS A 809 -14.87 -26.08 22.29
CA LYS A 809 -13.60 -26.46 22.92
C LYS A 809 -12.52 -26.83 21.87
N GLU A 810 -12.88 -27.57 20.83
CA GLU A 810 -11.94 -27.92 19.74
C GLU A 810 -11.52 -26.69 18.95
N VAL A 811 -12.46 -25.79 18.65
CA VAL A 811 -12.20 -24.54 17.90
C VAL A 811 -11.37 -23.57 18.74
N LEU A 812 -11.71 -23.41 20.02
CA LEU A 812 -10.95 -22.56 20.95
C LEU A 812 -9.47 -22.98 21.05
N SER A 813 -9.20 -24.31 21.12
CA SER A 813 -7.81 -24.77 21.17
C SER A 813 -7.02 -24.39 19.91
N ILE A 814 -7.64 -24.47 18.71
CA ILE A 814 -7.02 -24.11 17.44
C ILE A 814 -6.74 -22.61 17.39
N ILE A 815 -7.70 -21.77 17.78
CA ILE A 815 -7.58 -20.31 17.78
C ILE A 815 -6.54 -19.84 18.80
N SER A 816 -6.50 -20.45 19.99
CA SER A 816 -5.47 -20.13 21.00
C SER A 816 -4.07 -20.42 20.48
N ILE A 817 -3.86 -21.53 19.77
CA ILE A 817 -2.56 -21.85 19.15
C ILE A 817 -2.25 -20.82 18.04
N SER A 818 -3.24 -20.47 17.21
CA SER A 818 -3.08 -19.46 16.15
C SER A 818 -2.66 -18.11 16.72
N PHE A 819 -3.30 -17.71 17.81
CA PHE A 819 -3.03 -16.46 18.51
C PHE A 819 -1.63 -16.44 19.13
N LEU A 820 -1.24 -17.55 19.78
CA LEU A 820 0.12 -17.73 20.35
C LEU A 820 1.23 -17.63 19.28
N ILE A 821 0.94 -17.99 18.03
CA ILE A 821 1.88 -17.84 16.90
C ILE A 821 1.86 -16.40 16.38
N ALA A 822 0.67 -15.77 16.29
CA ALA A 822 0.51 -14.42 15.75
C ALA A 822 1.15 -13.35 16.64
N VAL A 823 1.02 -13.47 17.98
CA VAL A 823 1.48 -12.45 18.94
C VAL A 823 2.96 -12.14 18.82
N PRO A 824 3.90 -13.11 18.85
CA PRO A 824 5.32 -12.80 18.73
C PRO A 824 5.68 -12.14 17.39
N ILE A 825 5.10 -12.63 16.30
CA ILE A 825 5.35 -12.09 14.95
C ILE A 825 4.88 -10.64 14.88
N THR A 826 3.66 -10.37 15.34
CA THR A 826 3.11 -9.02 15.32
C THR A 826 3.86 -8.08 16.27
N TYR A 827 4.36 -8.60 17.41
CA TYR A 827 5.14 -7.81 18.37
C TYR A 827 6.40 -7.25 17.72
N PHE A 828 7.19 -8.09 17.03
CA PHE A 828 8.42 -7.65 16.37
C PHE A 828 8.14 -6.68 15.21
N LEU A 829 7.15 -6.99 14.38
CA LEU A 829 6.76 -6.10 13.26
C LEU A 829 6.22 -4.74 13.76
N ALA A 830 5.47 -4.75 14.85
CA ALA A 830 4.93 -3.53 15.44
C ALA A 830 6.02 -2.67 16.09
N GLU A 831 7.01 -3.29 16.75
CA GLU A 831 8.13 -2.60 17.36
C GLU A 831 8.95 -1.87 16.29
N GLU A 832 9.27 -2.54 15.18
CA GLU A 832 9.99 -1.95 14.06
C GLU A 832 9.19 -0.81 13.40
N TRP A 833 7.88 -0.98 13.20
CA TRP A 833 7.03 0.06 12.65
C TRP A 833 6.90 1.28 13.58
N LEU A 834 6.76 1.06 14.89
CA LEU A 834 6.64 2.15 15.86
C LEU A 834 7.91 3.00 15.96
N GLN A 835 9.09 2.46 15.66
CA GLN A 835 10.36 3.21 15.63
C GLN A 835 10.39 4.31 14.56
N ASN A 836 9.52 4.27 13.55
CA ASN A 836 9.38 5.33 12.56
C ASN A 836 8.74 6.61 13.13
N TYR A 837 8.22 6.56 14.37
CA TYR A 837 7.61 7.70 15.05
C TYR A 837 8.50 8.12 16.22
N ALA A 838 8.87 9.40 16.27
CA ALA A 838 9.61 9.94 17.43
C ALA A 838 8.78 9.85 18.72
N TYR A 839 7.47 9.97 18.58
CA TYR A 839 6.50 9.82 19.66
C TYR A 839 5.57 8.66 19.37
N HIS A 840 5.75 7.56 20.08
CA HIS A 840 4.95 6.36 19.87
C HIS A 840 4.38 5.81 21.17
N ILE A 841 3.30 5.02 21.01
CA ILE A 841 2.72 4.28 22.14
C ILE A 841 3.70 3.19 22.61
N ASN A 842 3.58 2.81 23.88
CA ASN A 842 4.21 1.59 24.31
C ASN A 842 3.51 0.38 23.67
N ASN A 843 4.30 -0.56 23.16
CA ASN A 843 3.83 -1.81 22.58
C ASN A 843 3.31 -2.74 23.71
N ASP A 844 2.13 -2.40 24.26
CA ASP A 844 1.55 -3.02 25.45
C ASP A 844 0.74 -4.27 25.14
N LEU A 845 0.71 -5.20 26.09
CA LEU A 845 -0.01 -6.47 25.97
C LEU A 845 -1.54 -6.31 25.89
N TYR A 846 -2.08 -5.17 26.29
CA TYR A 846 -3.54 -4.92 26.32
C TYR A 846 -4.15 -4.96 24.91
N SER A 847 -3.51 -4.34 23.91
CA SER A 847 -3.96 -4.33 22.52
C SER A 847 -4.04 -5.75 21.94
N TYR A 848 -3.07 -6.61 22.30
CA TYR A 848 -3.06 -8.00 21.89
C TYR A 848 -4.19 -8.81 22.53
N ILE A 849 -4.42 -8.65 23.83
CA ILE A 849 -5.50 -9.34 24.55
C ILE A 849 -6.86 -8.96 23.97
N LEU A 850 -7.10 -7.68 23.69
CA LEU A 850 -8.35 -7.20 23.11
C LEU A 850 -8.60 -7.83 21.73
N ALA A 851 -7.58 -7.81 20.85
CA ALA A 851 -7.65 -8.45 19.54
C ALA A 851 -7.94 -9.96 19.66
N GLY A 852 -7.29 -10.66 20.59
CA GLY A 852 -7.54 -12.07 20.88
C GLY A 852 -8.98 -12.36 21.30
N ILE A 853 -9.55 -11.51 22.16
CA ILE A 853 -10.95 -11.60 22.58
C ILE A 853 -11.89 -11.46 21.37
N VAL A 854 -11.65 -10.48 20.49
CA VAL A 854 -12.45 -10.26 19.29
C VAL A 854 -12.44 -11.50 18.38
N VAL A 855 -11.26 -12.06 18.09
CA VAL A 855 -11.12 -13.28 17.27
C VAL A 855 -11.87 -14.46 17.89
N ILE A 856 -11.71 -14.68 19.19
CA ILE A 856 -12.37 -15.77 19.94
C ILE A 856 -13.89 -15.60 19.88
N VAL A 857 -14.41 -14.40 20.14
CA VAL A 857 -15.85 -14.12 20.15
C VAL A 857 -16.46 -14.37 18.77
N LEU A 858 -15.85 -13.88 17.70
CA LEU A 858 -16.32 -14.07 16.33
C LEU A 858 -16.35 -15.56 15.93
N ALA A 859 -15.33 -16.32 16.33
CA ALA A 859 -15.28 -17.75 16.05
C ALA A 859 -16.32 -18.54 16.85
N ILE A 860 -16.52 -18.21 18.13
CA ILE A 860 -17.56 -18.82 18.97
C ILE A 860 -18.94 -18.54 18.38
N ILE A 861 -19.23 -17.31 17.98
CA ILE A 861 -20.51 -16.94 17.35
C ILE A 861 -20.72 -17.79 16.08
N THR A 862 -19.71 -17.87 15.22
CA THR A 862 -19.78 -18.60 13.95
C THR A 862 -20.07 -20.09 14.17
N VAL A 863 -19.37 -20.76 15.08
CA VAL A 863 -19.52 -22.19 15.35
C VAL A 863 -20.81 -22.47 16.13
N SER A 864 -21.12 -21.65 17.12
CA SER A 864 -22.33 -21.81 17.93
C SER A 864 -23.61 -21.65 17.11
N TYR A 865 -23.63 -20.68 16.17
CA TYR A 865 -24.77 -20.51 15.27
C TYR A 865 -25.05 -21.78 14.47
N GLN A 866 -24.04 -22.39 13.88
CA GLN A 866 -24.20 -23.61 13.09
C GLN A 866 -24.56 -24.82 13.95
N THR A 867 -23.94 -24.96 15.12
CA THR A 867 -24.24 -26.04 16.05
C THR A 867 -25.69 -25.96 16.56
N MET A 868 -26.19 -24.73 16.81
CA MET A 868 -27.59 -24.51 17.23
C MET A 868 -28.61 -24.93 16.16
N ILE A 869 -28.34 -24.62 14.89
CA ILE A 869 -29.27 -25.00 13.79
C ILE A 869 -29.47 -26.51 13.76
N VAL A 870 -28.38 -27.30 13.81
CA VAL A 870 -28.47 -28.75 13.74
C VAL A 870 -28.96 -29.37 15.05
N ALA A 871 -28.56 -28.81 16.19
CA ALA A 871 -29.04 -29.32 17.49
C ALA A 871 -30.53 -29.02 17.76
N LYS A 872 -31.13 -28.02 17.07
CA LYS A 872 -32.60 -27.80 17.09
C LYS A 872 -33.39 -28.79 16.22
N ALA A 873 -32.71 -29.49 15.27
CA ALA A 873 -33.35 -30.50 14.45
C ALA A 873 -33.91 -31.67 15.30
N ASN A 874 -34.99 -32.27 14.81
CA ASN A 874 -35.67 -33.37 15.55
C ASN A 874 -34.71 -34.59 15.62
N PRO A 875 -34.44 -35.14 16.83
CA PRO A 875 -33.60 -36.33 17.00
C PRO A 875 -34.06 -37.55 16.19
N VAL A 876 -35.37 -37.68 15.98
CA VAL A 876 -35.96 -38.79 15.22
C VAL A 876 -35.57 -38.73 13.73
N ASP A 877 -35.52 -37.52 13.14
CA ASP A 877 -35.14 -37.33 11.77
C ASP A 877 -33.63 -37.55 11.57
N SER A 878 -32.80 -37.19 12.58
CA SER A 878 -31.38 -37.44 12.61
C SER A 878 -31.01 -38.92 12.74
N LEU A 879 -31.87 -39.75 13.32
CA LEU A 879 -31.67 -41.19 13.48
C LEU A 879 -32.19 -41.99 12.26
N LYS A 880 -33.16 -41.44 11.50
CA LYS A 880 -33.75 -42.07 10.31
C LYS A 880 -32.99 -41.81 9.00
N SER A 881 -32.13 -40.81 8.96
CA SER A 881 -31.30 -40.55 7.75
C SER A 881 -30.21 -41.62 7.60
N GLU A 882 -30.37 -42.52 6.64
CA GLU A 882 -29.31 -43.44 6.15
C GLU A 882 -28.26 -42.75 5.30
#